data_eaa8b129a18cd1955137e21db645b19c
#
_entry.id   eaa8b129a18cd1955137e21db645b19c
#
_cell.length_a   1.000
_cell.length_b   1.000
_cell.length_c   1.000
_cell.angle_alpha   90.00
_cell.angle_beta   90.00
_cell.angle_gamma   90.00
#
_symmetry.space_group_name_H-M   'P 1'
#
loop_
_entity.id
_entity.type
_entity.pdbx_description
1 polymer ?
#
loop_
_entity_poly.entity_id
_entity_poly.type
_entity_poly.pdbx_seq_one_letter_code
_entity_poly.pdbx_strand_id
1 'polypeptide(L)'
;MKEALSSLPLTDAELVSQVKARLYPLTPFTQFLEWLIERLPRKRVAVRLTPQANVAEIDEMAGEYKAISEEPSFQVEIDPLFAKGGWFYLEAALVRHTGDREARFFGKGGRDRRSAFEIPIPSNLRGTVREVFYLPGPVSSLSWAPMHAPGFFSQSCLLVHRISAAESFLRRAHRVVLTLISMRGSRGEARHGLTWQGAAVKLQAAYLQTAQLQIQRYRGHDYAEFIARHDAIKPSELEAMTASIQAAEAQPLISLIMQVRDPQPTFFSEMLGSIRSQSYRHWELVLSMDESVSADCRQVLKAAQREDSRIVVVETHDLTCKAAGLNALLRQIRGDFFAVVSQHDLLPKHALLCIASAVQSQPNAVVVYGDHDCMDANGLRYAPHFKPDWNPDFFTAFDYMANLRLWHTAAVRRLGGFRLGFDEAECYDLTLRCMASCGQEQILHVPRVLYHQRDLKGANAGSPVSMHEPQGGDAGLLALSDHFRESGATVVAGAMPGLYRVRHPVPSPVPLVSIIIPTRDKVDILKACVESIQHGTDYAAWEMLIVDNGSVEPQTLAWLEQIQKDVRIRVISYPGPFNYSAINNFAVQQANGEVVVLLNNDIEVISRDWLTEMVGHALRPEIGAVGAKLLYPNDMVQHAGVALGIGGVAGHVHRYLGGTEPGYYFRAIATQNYSVVTAACLAVRKAVYEEVGELDAVNLKVAFNDVDFCLKLLKAGYRNVFTPHALLYHHESLSRGHDDTPEKKAIFEQEFGYMKTFWGQISDPAYNPNLSLEFEDFSLRRF
;
A
#
# COMPACT_ATOMS: atom_id res chain seq x y z
N MET A 1 -9.64 -7.52 -14.13
CA MET A 1 -9.51 -8.94 -13.76
C MET A 1 -10.76 -9.76 -14.07
N LYS A 2 -12.00 -9.26 -13.85
CA LYS A 2 -13.22 -9.88 -14.38
C LYS A 2 -13.23 -9.93 -15.92
N GLU A 3 -12.78 -8.89 -16.60
CA GLU A 3 -12.78 -8.80 -18.08
C GLU A 3 -11.70 -9.65 -18.75
N ALA A 4 -10.54 -9.84 -18.16
CA ALA A 4 -9.54 -10.79 -18.69
C ALA A 4 -9.98 -12.26 -18.59
N LEU A 5 -11.03 -12.55 -17.81
CA LEU A 5 -11.64 -13.88 -17.67
C LEU A 5 -12.86 -14.07 -18.57
N SER A 6 -13.46 -12.98 -19.10
CA SER A 6 -14.67 -13.05 -19.93
C SER A 6 -14.40 -13.11 -21.44
N SER A 7 -13.17 -12.87 -21.89
CA SER A 7 -12.81 -12.85 -23.32
C SER A 7 -12.30 -14.17 -23.89
N LEU A 8 -12.18 -15.22 -23.06
CA LEU A 8 -11.85 -16.57 -23.53
C LEU A 8 -13.02 -17.51 -23.19
N PRO A 9 -13.58 -18.24 -24.14
CA PRO A 9 -14.51 -19.33 -23.84
C PRO A 9 -13.71 -20.55 -23.35
N LEU A 10 -12.95 -20.38 -22.28
CA LEU A 10 -12.35 -21.49 -21.59
C LEU A 10 -13.41 -22.09 -20.69
N THR A 11 -13.66 -23.37 -20.85
CA THR A 11 -14.48 -24.13 -19.90
C THR A 11 -13.84 -24.03 -18.51
N ASP A 12 -14.63 -24.05 -17.44
CA ASP A 12 -14.14 -24.05 -16.05
C ASP A 12 -12.99 -25.05 -15.82
N ALA A 13 -12.96 -26.15 -16.61
CA ALA A 13 -11.90 -27.15 -16.59
C ALA A 13 -10.55 -26.66 -17.16
N GLU A 14 -10.56 -25.83 -18.19
CA GLU A 14 -9.34 -25.30 -18.80
C GLU A 14 -8.73 -24.17 -17.98
N LEU A 15 -9.55 -23.32 -17.37
CA LEU A 15 -9.09 -22.28 -16.42
C LEU A 15 -8.44 -22.91 -15.18
N VAL A 16 -9.07 -23.96 -14.65
CA VAL A 16 -8.55 -24.79 -13.55
C VAL A 16 -7.23 -25.46 -13.94
N SER A 17 -7.10 -25.93 -15.19
CA SER A 17 -5.88 -26.60 -15.68
C SER A 17 -4.69 -25.63 -15.81
N GLN A 18 -4.90 -24.42 -16.34
CA GLN A 18 -3.83 -23.43 -16.50
C GLN A 18 -3.36 -22.86 -15.14
N VAL A 19 -4.26 -22.71 -14.17
CA VAL A 19 -3.91 -22.29 -12.80
C VAL A 19 -3.15 -23.40 -12.06
N LYS A 20 -3.49 -24.67 -12.28
CA LYS A 20 -2.81 -25.84 -11.69
C LYS A 20 -1.36 -25.98 -12.17
N ALA A 21 -1.09 -25.79 -13.47
CA ALA A 21 0.24 -25.97 -14.05
C ALA A 21 1.30 -24.98 -13.53
N ARG A 22 0.90 -23.84 -12.95
CA ARG A 22 1.82 -22.79 -12.48
C ARG A 22 2.15 -22.85 -10.98
N LEU A 23 1.41 -23.62 -10.17
CA LEU A 23 1.54 -23.56 -8.72
C LEU A 23 2.42 -24.65 -8.08
N TYR A 24 2.56 -25.83 -8.70
CA TYR A 24 3.43 -26.91 -8.21
C TYR A 24 3.89 -27.79 -9.36
N PRO A 25 5.14 -28.25 -9.41
CA PRO A 25 5.53 -29.35 -10.26
C PRO A 25 4.84 -30.62 -9.73
N LEU A 26 3.64 -30.90 -10.24
CA LEU A 26 2.88 -32.08 -9.87
C LEU A 26 3.64 -33.32 -10.35
N THR A 27 3.97 -34.21 -9.42
CA THR A 27 4.47 -35.53 -9.79
C THR A 27 3.38 -36.30 -10.53
N PRO A 28 3.72 -37.22 -11.42
CA PRO A 28 2.71 -38.03 -12.15
C PRO A 28 1.69 -38.71 -11.19
N PHE A 29 2.12 -39.02 -10.00
CA PHE A 29 1.25 -39.63 -8.96
C PHE A 29 0.18 -38.64 -8.45
N THR A 30 0.55 -37.39 -8.19
CA THR A 30 -0.40 -36.37 -7.71
C THR A 30 -1.36 -35.95 -8.80
N GLN A 31 -0.94 -35.93 -10.06
CA GLN A 31 -1.82 -35.71 -11.23
C GLN A 31 -2.83 -36.86 -11.39
N PHE A 32 -2.40 -38.12 -11.22
CA PHE A 32 -3.28 -39.26 -11.23
C PHE A 32 -4.32 -39.23 -10.12
N LEU A 33 -3.91 -38.84 -8.90
CA LEU A 33 -4.85 -38.71 -7.78
C LEU A 33 -5.87 -37.59 -8.02
N GLU A 34 -5.49 -36.43 -8.56
CA GLU A 34 -6.45 -35.39 -8.95
C GLU A 34 -7.44 -35.90 -9.99
N TRP A 35 -6.95 -36.54 -11.04
CA TRP A 35 -7.79 -37.14 -12.10
C TRP A 35 -8.80 -38.14 -11.55
N LEU A 36 -8.39 -39.00 -10.60
CA LEU A 36 -9.26 -39.95 -9.94
C LEU A 36 -10.33 -39.26 -9.08
N ILE A 37 -9.92 -38.29 -8.27
CA ILE A 37 -10.79 -37.54 -7.37
C ILE A 37 -11.87 -36.78 -8.16
N GLU A 38 -11.54 -36.21 -9.31
CA GLU A 38 -12.47 -35.42 -10.12
C GLU A 38 -13.58 -36.28 -10.78
N ARG A 39 -13.35 -37.60 -10.90
CA ARG A 39 -14.32 -38.54 -11.46
C ARG A 39 -15.22 -39.21 -10.45
N LEU A 40 -15.03 -38.96 -9.18
CA LEU A 40 -15.90 -39.55 -8.15
C LEU A 40 -17.28 -38.88 -8.15
N PRO A 41 -18.38 -39.67 -7.99
CA PRO A 41 -19.73 -39.15 -8.02
C PRO A 41 -20.03 -38.25 -6.84
N ARG A 42 -20.53 -37.05 -7.10
CA ARG A 42 -20.86 -36.03 -6.09
C ARG A 42 -22.34 -35.67 -6.19
N LYS A 43 -22.94 -35.36 -5.04
CA LYS A 43 -24.28 -34.79 -4.97
C LYS A 43 -24.18 -33.31 -4.59
N ARG A 44 -24.60 -32.43 -5.51
CA ARG A 44 -24.68 -31.00 -5.24
C ARG A 44 -25.74 -30.73 -4.16
N VAL A 45 -25.40 -29.86 -3.22
CA VAL A 45 -26.29 -29.39 -2.16
C VAL A 45 -26.70 -27.98 -2.51
N ALA A 46 -28.00 -27.69 -2.47
CA ALA A 46 -28.48 -26.32 -2.66
C ALA A 46 -28.09 -25.50 -1.42
N VAL A 47 -27.37 -24.40 -1.63
CA VAL A 47 -26.98 -23.44 -0.58
C VAL A 47 -27.68 -22.14 -0.84
N ARG A 48 -28.53 -21.71 0.07
CA ARG A 48 -29.10 -20.38 0.12
C ARG A 48 -28.63 -19.70 1.38
N LEU A 49 -28.13 -18.48 1.22
CA LEU A 49 -27.62 -17.65 2.29
C LEU A 49 -28.57 -16.47 2.53
N THR A 50 -28.93 -16.24 3.78
CA THR A 50 -29.70 -15.05 4.17
C THR A 50 -28.86 -14.28 5.19
N PRO A 51 -28.61 -12.97 4.99
CA PRO A 51 -27.91 -12.15 5.98
C PRO A 51 -28.58 -12.27 7.36
N GLN A 52 -27.83 -12.55 8.39
CA GLN A 52 -28.33 -12.80 9.74
C GLN A 52 -27.85 -11.76 10.74
N ALA A 53 -26.56 -11.50 10.83
CA ALA A 53 -25.98 -10.56 11.76
C ALA A 53 -24.78 -9.85 11.16
N ASN A 54 -24.67 -8.56 11.46
CA ASN A 54 -23.50 -7.73 11.13
C ASN A 54 -23.10 -7.70 9.64
N VAL A 55 -24.07 -7.92 8.73
CA VAL A 55 -23.89 -7.91 7.29
C VAL A 55 -24.84 -6.88 6.68
N ALA A 56 -24.29 -5.94 5.93
CA ALA A 56 -25.04 -5.09 5.01
C ALA A 56 -24.80 -5.59 3.58
N GLU A 57 -25.85 -5.73 2.83
CA GLU A 57 -25.82 -6.05 1.42
C GLU A 57 -25.57 -4.77 0.62
N ILE A 58 -24.66 -4.81 -0.33
CA ILE A 58 -24.30 -3.68 -1.18
C ILE A 58 -24.80 -3.92 -2.60
N ASP A 59 -24.53 -5.09 -3.15
CA ASP A 59 -24.98 -5.51 -4.46
C ASP A 59 -25.22 -7.03 -4.46
N GLU A 60 -26.48 -7.44 -4.41
CA GLU A 60 -26.89 -8.86 -4.43
C GLU A 60 -26.45 -9.57 -5.72
N MET A 61 -26.55 -8.88 -6.87
CA MET A 61 -26.19 -9.46 -8.16
C MET A 61 -24.67 -9.65 -8.32
N ALA A 62 -23.88 -8.77 -7.72
CA ALA A 62 -22.42 -8.90 -7.71
C ALA A 62 -21.91 -9.76 -6.55
N GLY A 63 -22.76 -10.08 -5.57
CA GLY A 63 -22.39 -10.81 -4.36
C GLY A 63 -21.47 -10.00 -3.45
N GLU A 64 -21.68 -8.68 -3.40
CA GLU A 64 -20.86 -7.76 -2.60
C GLU A 64 -21.54 -7.42 -1.28
N TYR A 65 -20.81 -7.55 -0.17
CA TYR A 65 -21.30 -7.38 1.19
C TYR A 65 -20.33 -6.58 2.05
N LYS A 66 -20.88 -5.89 3.06
CA LYS A 66 -20.12 -5.22 4.12
C LYS A 66 -20.34 -5.91 5.47
N ALA A 67 -19.26 -6.33 6.10
CA ALA A 67 -19.26 -6.68 7.52
C ALA A 67 -19.24 -5.39 8.32
N ILE A 68 -20.34 -5.10 9.03
CA ILE A 68 -20.54 -3.84 9.79
C ILE A 68 -19.71 -3.87 11.08
N SER A 69 -19.58 -5.04 11.69
CA SER A 69 -18.80 -5.25 12.91
C SER A 69 -18.16 -6.64 12.87
N GLU A 70 -17.54 -7.04 13.98
CA GLU A 70 -16.98 -8.39 14.13
C GLU A 70 -18.06 -9.46 13.96
N GLU A 71 -17.66 -10.61 13.43
CA GLU A 71 -18.49 -11.80 13.23
C GLU A 71 -19.73 -11.63 12.32
N PRO A 72 -19.55 -11.13 11.08
CA PRO A 72 -20.64 -11.12 10.10
C PRO A 72 -21.11 -12.54 9.81
N SER A 73 -22.42 -12.76 9.74
CA SER A 73 -22.95 -14.10 9.51
C SER A 73 -24.19 -14.14 8.62
N PHE A 74 -24.25 -15.24 7.85
CA PHE A 74 -25.43 -15.63 7.07
C PHE A 74 -26.03 -16.88 7.64
N GLN A 75 -27.32 -16.93 7.66
CA GLN A 75 -28.04 -18.19 7.90
C GLN A 75 -28.02 -19.03 6.63
N VAL A 76 -27.66 -20.31 6.78
CA VAL A 76 -27.68 -21.27 5.70
C VAL A 76 -29.02 -22.04 5.75
N GLU A 77 -29.76 -22.03 4.66
CA GLU A 77 -30.96 -22.88 4.54
C GLU A 77 -30.56 -24.36 4.58
N ILE A 78 -31.18 -25.14 5.47
CA ILE A 78 -30.79 -26.51 5.71
C ILE A 78 -31.45 -27.43 4.65
N ASP A 79 -30.69 -27.70 3.58
CA ASP A 79 -31.02 -28.76 2.64
C ASP A 79 -31.10 -30.13 3.35
N PRO A 80 -31.96 -31.04 2.91
CA PRO A 80 -32.05 -32.39 3.50
C PRO A 80 -30.75 -33.18 3.53
N LEU A 81 -29.79 -32.87 2.64
CA LEU A 81 -28.46 -33.45 2.67
C LEU A 81 -27.58 -32.89 3.82
N PHE A 82 -27.71 -31.59 4.13
CA PHE A 82 -27.06 -31.00 5.29
C PHE A 82 -27.66 -31.55 6.60
N ALA A 83 -28.99 -31.66 6.66
CA ALA A 83 -29.68 -32.14 7.86
C ALA A 83 -29.21 -33.51 8.33
N LYS A 84 -28.72 -34.36 7.43
CA LYS A 84 -28.20 -35.68 7.75
C LYS A 84 -26.76 -35.67 8.28
N GLY A 85 -26.05 -34.54 8.11
CA GLY A 85 -24.61 -34.46 8.38
C GLY A 85 -23.76 -35.35 7.48
N GLY A 86 -22.48 -35.44 7.75
CA GLY A 86 -21.52 -36.24 7.00
C GLY A 86 -20.41 -35.40 6.35
N TRP A 87 -19.74 -35.96 5.34
CA TRP A 87 -18.66 -35.33 4.64
C TRP A 87 -19.15 -34.45 3.49
N PHE A 88 -18.58 -33.24 3.42
CA PHE A 88 -18.87 -32.24 2.39
C PHE A 88 -17.58 -31.70 1.79
N TYR A 89 -17.68 -31.26 0.55
CA TYR A 89 -16.64 -30.54 -0.16
C TYR A 89 -17.19 -29.20 -0.61
N LEU A 90 -16.50 -28.13 -0.22
CA LEU A 90 -16.82 -26.73 -0.52
C LEU A 90 -15.91 -26.20 -1.61
N GLU A 91 -16.49 -25.59 -2.61
CA GLU A 91 -15.81 -24.73 -3.57
C GLU A 91 -16.48 -23.35 -3.52
N ALA A 92 -15.71 -22.30 -3.26
CA ALA A 92 -16.21 -20.94 -3.25
C ALA A 92 -15.16 -19.96 -3.75
N ALA A 93 -15.61 -18.84 -4.28
CA ALA A 93 -14.79 -17.66 -4.46
C ALA A 93 -15.20 -16.63 -3.42
N LEU A 94 -14.27 -16.30 -2.53
CA LEU A 94 -14.46 -15.39 -1.41
C LEU A 94 -13.30 -14.41 -1.38
N VAL A 95 -13.52 -13.22 -1.92
CA VAL A 95 -12.53 -12.14 -1.92
C VAL A 95 -12.81 -11.25 -0.73
N ARG A 96 -11.83 -11.08 0.14
CA ARG A 96 -11.88 -10.17 1.29
C ARG A 96 -10.90 -9.05 1.05
N HIS A 97 -11.32 -7.84 1.34
CA HIS A 97 -10.49 -6.65 1.18
C HIS A 97 -9.71 -6.29 2.45
N THR A 98 -9.87 -7.08 3.50
CA THR A 98 -9.09 -7.02 4.74
C THR A 98 -8.14 -8.22 4.85
N GLY A 99 -7.13 -8.13 5.69
CA GLY A 99 -6.15 -9.21 5.93
C GLY A 99 -6.71 -10.49 6.59
N ASP A 100 -8.01 -10.54 6.86
CA ASP A 100 -8.68 -11.72 7.41
C ASP A 100 -8.85 -12.80 6.34
N ARG A 101 -8.45 -14.04 6.67
CA ARG A 101 -8.43 -15.18 5.72
C ARG A 101 -9.13 -16.42 6.22
N GLU A 102 -9.82 -16.32 7.33
CA GLU A 102 -10.52 -17.43 7.92
C GLU A 102 -12.04 -17.22 7.82
N ALA A 103 -12.71 -18.08 7.08
CA ALA A 103 -14.15 -18.21 7.12
C ALA A 103 -14.53 -19.40 7.99
N ARG A 104 -15.77 -19.48 8.42
CA ARG A 104 -16.21 -20.62 9.20
C ARG A 104 -17.67 -20.98 8.97
N PHE A 105 -17.97 -22.27 9.08
CA PHE A 105 -19.32 -22.74 9.36
C PHE A 105 -19.47 -22.94 10.86
N PHE A 106 -20.59 -22.52 11.42
CA PHE A 106 -20.93 -22.77 12.81
C PHE A 106 -22.42 -23.05 12.96
N GLY A 107 -22.79 -23.74 14.00
CA GLY A 107 -24.18 -24.10 14.18
C GLY A 107 -24.42 -25.09 15.32
N LYS A 108 -25.56 -25.76 15.28
CA LYS A 108 -25.94 -26.79 16.24
C LYS A 108 -26.26 -28.09 15.53
N GLY A 109 -25.76 -29.17 16.08
CA GLY A 109 -25.93 -30.52 15.49
C GLY A 109 -25.56 -31.62 16.47
N GLY A 110 -25.44 -32.86 15.96
CA GLY A 110 -25.15 -34.04 16.79
C GLY A 110 -26.40 -34.84 17.18
N ARG A 111 -26.22 -35.97 17.88
CA ARG A 111 -27.32 -36.87 18.24
C ARG A 111 -28.41 -36.21 19.10
N ASP A 112 -28.03 -35.25 19.92
CA ASP A 112 -28.92 -34.44 20.77
C ASP A 112 -29.47 -33.19 20.05
N ARG A 113 -29.01 -32.85 18.80
CA ARG A 113 -29.34 -31.68 18.02
C ARG A 113 -29.02 -30.37 18.69
N ARG A 114 -28.25 -30.31 19.77
CA ARG A 114 -27.97 -29.16 20.60
C ARG A 114 -26.49 -28.82 20.70
N SER A 115 -25.60 -29.76 20.40
CA SER A 115 -24.16 -29.58 20.49
C SER A 115 -23.74 -28.51 19.46
N ALA A 116 -23.11 -27.44 19.96
CA ALA A 116 -22.53 -26.41 19.10
C ALA A 116 -21.28 -26.97 18.39
N PHE A 117 -21.07 -26.55 17.16
CA PHE A 117 -19.87 -26.84 16.39
C PHE A 117 -19.40 -25.62 15.63
N GLU A 118 -18.11 -25.57 15.36
CA GLU A 118 -17.45 -24.57 14.53
C GLU A 118 -16.43 -25.28 13.64
N ILE A 119 -16.40 -24.91 12.36
CA ILE A 119 -15.54 -25.51 11.35
C ILE A 119 -14.82 -24.40 10.61
N PRO A 120 -13.51 -24.21 10.85
CA PRO A 120 -12.72 -23.22 10.15
C PRO A 120 -12.56 -23.61 8.68
N ILE A 121 -12.68 -22.64 7.80
CA ILE A 121 -12.58 -22.77 6.35
C ILE A 121 -11.50 -21.80 5.84
N PRO A 122 -10.27 -22.25 5.68
CA PRO A 122 -9.20 -21.40 5.15
C PRO A 122 -9.43 -21.08 3.67
N SER A 123 -9.10 -19.86 3.28
CA SER A 123 -9.06 -19.43 1.89
C SER A 123 -7.64 -19.13 1.44
N ASN A 124 -7.36 -19.31 0.15
CA ASN A 124 -6.08 -18.89 -0.42
C ASN A 124 -6.05 -17.37 -0.70
N LEU A 125 -4.88 -16.83 -1.07
CA LEU A 125 -4.67 -15.42 -1.42
C LEU A 125 -5.56 -14.90 -2.56
N ARG A 126 -6.00 -15.80 -3.45
CA ARG A 126 -6.87 -15.48 -4.60
C ARG A 126 -8.34 -15.54 -4.25
N GLY A 127 -8.67 -15.73 -2.98
CA GLY A 127 -10.06 -15.88 -2.54
C GLY A 127 -10.72 -17.20 -2.94
N THR A 128 -9.99 -18.17 -3.47
CA THR A 128 -10.56 -19.48 -3.79
C THR A 128 -10.55 -20.37 -2.56
N VAL A 129 -11.69 -20.92 -2.23
CA VAL A 129 -11.88 -21.89 -1.13
C VAL A 129 -12.13 -23.26 -1.74
N ARG A 130 -11.37 -24.28 -1.30
CA ARG A 130 -11.54 -25.69 -1.68
C ARG A 130 -11.28 -26.56 -0.48
N GLU A 131 -12.34 -26.80 0.33
CA GLU A 131 -12.20 -27.43 1.61
C GLU A 131 -13.09 -28.65 1.79
N VAL A 132 -12.54 -29.67 2.45
CA VAL A 132 -13.30 -30.84 2.91
C VAL A 132 -13.61 -30.67 4.39
N PHE A 133 -14.88 -30.72 4.74
CA PHE A 133 -15.31 -30.59 6.12
C PHE A 133 -16.35 -31.63 6.50
N TYR A 134 -16.51 -31.88 7.80
CA TYR A 134 -17.46 -32.81 8.35
C TYR A 134 -18.49 -32.09 9.20
N LEU A 135 -19.76 -32.23 8.85
CA LEU A 135 -20.86 -31.74 9.67
C LEU A 135 -21.35 -32.84 10.61
N PRO A 136 -21.39 -32.60 11.91
CA PRO A 136 -21.93 -33.54 12.88
C PRO A 136 -23.46 -33.63 12.69
N GLY A 137 -23.95 -34.77 12.22
CA GLY A 137 -25.38 -34.93 11.99
C GLY A 137 -26.15 -35.48 13.20
N PRO A 138 -27.44 -35.26 13.27
CA PRO A 138 -28.25 -34.35 12.44
C PRO A 138 -28.01 -32.87 12.77
N VAL A 139 -28.02 -31.98 11.72
CA VAL A 139 -27.80 -30.53 11.88
C VAL A 139 -29.16 -29.87 12.11
N SER A 140 -29.28 -29.02 13.11
CA SER A 140 -30.49 -28.27 13.45
C SER A 140 -30.41 -26.77 13.11
N SER A 141 -29.20 -26.19 13.08
CA SER A 141 -28.93 -24.86 12.57
C SER A 141 -27.54 -24.79 11.97
N LEU A 142 -27.38 -24.02 10.90
CA LEU A 142 -26.12 -23.81 10.23
C LEU A 142 -25.99 -22.33 9.81
N SER A 143 -24.87 -21.74 10.14
CA SER A 143 -24.52 -20.37 9.77
C SER A 143 -23.16 -20.33 9.10
N TRP A 144 -22.98 -19.39 8.20
CA TRP A 144 -21.74 -19.14 7.47
C TRP A 144 -21.20 -17.78 7.87
N ALA A 145 -19.97 -17.69 8.34
CA ALA A 145 -19.24 -16.44 8.56
C ALA A 145 -18.08 -16.35 7.57
N PRO A 146 -18.12 -15.42 6.62
CA PRO A 146 -17.09 -15.29 5.60
C PRO A 146 -15.80 -14.68 6.13
N MET A 147 -15.83 -13.99 7.27
CA MET A 147 -14.70 -13.32 7.90
C MET A 147 -14.97 -13.05 9.38
N HIS A 148 -13.94 -12.64 10.14
CA HIS A 148 -14.05 -12.30 11.57
C HIS A 148 -14.03 -10.79 11.85
N ALA A 149 -13.43 -9.99 10.97
CA ALA A 149 -13.25 -8.56 11.17
C ALA A 149 -14.27 -7.73 10.37
N PRO A 150 -14.56 -6.49 10.77
CA PRO A 150 -15.29 -5.55 9.94
C PRO A 150 -14.57 -5.33 8.61
N GLY A 151 -15.30 -5.14 7.54
CA GLY A 151 -14.71 -4.89 6.23
C GLY A 151 -15.59 -5.38 5.10
N PHE A 152 -15.05 -5.34 3.90
CA PHE A 152 -15.79 -5.72 2.71
C PHE A 152 -15.35 -7.08 2.19
N PHE A 153 -16.28 -7.79 1.63
CA PHE A 153 -16.02 -9.03 0.94
C PHE A 153 -16.99 -9.21 -0.22
N SER A 154 -16.51 -9.84 -1.27
CA SER A 154 -17.34 -10.35 -2.32
C SER A 154 -17.36 -11.88 -2.26
N GLN A 155 -18.52 -12.46 -2.43
CA GLN A 155 -18.74 -13.88 -2.40
C GLN A 155 -19.49 -14.30 -3.66
N SER A 156 -18.86 -15.12 -4.50
CA SER A 156 -19.47 -15.71 -5.67
C SER A 156 -19.27 -17.22 -5.67
N CYS A 157 -20.21 -17.94 -6.24
CA CYS A 157 -20.10 -19.39 -6.44
C CYS A 157 -19.85 -20.20 -5.16
N LEU A 158 -20.75 -20.13 -4.18
CA LEU A 158 -20.71 -21.07 -3.05
C LEU A 158 -21.29 -22.42 -3.49
N LEU A 159 -20.42 -23.37 -3.85
CA LEU A 159 -20.80 -24.71 -4.26
C LEU A 159 -20.46 -25.72 -3.17
N VAL A 160 -21.44 -26.42 -2.68
CA VAL A 160 -21.24 -27.48 -1.69
C VAL A 160 -21.68 -28.82 -2.27
N HIS A 161 -20.83 -29.82 -2.11
CA HIS A 161 -21.11 -31.17 -2.56
C HIS A 161 -21.05 -32.13 -1.38
N ARG A 162 -22.03 -32.98 -1.26
CA ARG A 162 -21.94 -34.13 -0.37
C ARG A 162 -21.06 -35.18 -1.01
N ILE A 163 -20.03 -35.65 -0.29
CA ILE A 163 -19.04 -36.62 -0.77
C ILE A 163 -19.03 -37.87 0.07
N SER A 164 -18.49 -38.95 -0.48
CA SER A 164 -18.30 -40.21 0.27
C SER A 164 -17.15 -40.11 1.26
N ALA A 165 -17.12 -40.97 2.26
CA ALA A 165 -16.00 -41.10 3.18
C ALA A 165 -14.68 -41.45 2.46
N ALA A 166 -14.74 -42.23 1.40
CA ALA A 166 -13.57 -42.54 0.58
C ALA A 166 -13.05 -41.35 -0.19
N GLU A 167 -13.93 -40.56 -0.81
CA GLU A 167 -13.53 -39.30 -1.46
C GLU A 167 -12.95 -38.28 -0.47
N SER A 168 -13.59 -38.14 0.68
CA SER A 168 -13.08 -37.29 1.77
C SER A 168 -11.67 -37.74 2.20
N PHE A 169 -11.43 -39.03 2.35
CA PHE A 169 -10.08 -39.53 2.66
C PHE A 169 -9.07 -39.20 1.57
N LEU A 170 -9.39 -39.44 0.31
CA LEU A 170 -8.48 -39.16 -0.83
C LEU A 170 -8.13 -37.68 -0.96
N ARG A 171 -9.11 -36.78 -0.81
CA ARG A 171 -8.87 -35.33 -0.88
C ARG A 171 -7.98 -34.83 0.26
N ARG A 172 -8.25 -35.30 1.49
CA ARG A 172 -7.43 -34.93 2.66
C ARG A 172 -6.01 -35.48 2.53
N ALA A 173 -5.87 -36.77 2.14
CA ALA A 173 -4.57 -37.37 1.92
C ALA A 173 -3.78 -36.65 0.82
N HIS A 174 -4.40 -36.34 -0.31
CA HIS A 174 -3.80 -35.60 -1.41
C HIS A 174 -3.24 -34.25 -0.96
N ARG A 175 -4.02 -33.46 -0.21
CA ARG A 175 -3.57 -32.16 0.32
C ARG A 175 -2.41 -32.29 1.30
N VAL A 176 -2.47 -33.27 2.21
CA VAL A 176 -1.40 -33.52 3.18
C VAL A 176 -0.11 -33.93 2.45
N VAL A 177 -0.22 -34.82 1.46
CA VAL A 177 0.92 -35.26 0.63
C VAL A 177 1.54 -34.09 -0.13
N LEU A 178 0.73 -33.26 -0.78
CA LEU A 178 1.23 -32.05 -1.49
C LEU A 178 1.94 -31.10 -0.53
N THR A 179 1.40 -30.88 0.67
CA THR A 179 2.01 -30.02 1.68
C THR A 179 3.37 -30.59 2.13
N LEU A 180 3.44 -31.88 2.42
CA LEU A 180 4.69 -32.53 2.82
C LEU A 180 5.75 -32.52 1.70
N ILE A 181 5.34 -32.71 0.45
CA ILE A 181 6.25 -32.60 -0.72
C ILE A 181 6.79 -31.17 -0.84
N SER A 182 5.93 -30.16 -0.69
CA SER A 182 6.33 -28.76 -0.77
C SER A 182 7.29 -28.32 0.36
N MET A 183 7.31 -29.07 1.46
CA MET A 183 8.19 -28.82 2.63
C MET A 183 9.54 -29.56 2.54
N ARG A 184 9.70 -30.53 1.60
CA ARG A 184 10.94 -31.26 1.41
C ARG A 184 12.06 -30.31 1.02
N GLY A 185 13.13 -30.30 1.82
CA GLY A 185 14.30 -29.45 1.59
C GLY A 185 14.29 -28.11 2.34
N SER A 186 13.21 -27.75 3.02
CA SER A 186 13.19 -26.62 3.95
C SER A 186 13.50 -27.13 5.37
N ARG A 187 14.37 -26.43 6.10
CA ARG A 187 14.59 -26.66 7.56
C ARG A 187 13.30 -26.56 8.41
N GLY A 188 12.15 -26.42 7.75
CA GLY A 188 10.83 -26.25 8.33
C GLY A 188 10.15 -27.53 8.84
N GLU A 189 10.58 -28.74 8.40
CA GLU A 189 9.92 -30.00 8.82
C GLU A 189 9.94 -30.19 10.34
N ALA A 190 11.01 -29.78 11.01
CA ALA A 190 11.15 -29.93 12.47
C ALA A 190 10.36 -28.89 13.29
N ARG A 191 10.01 -27.74 12.70
CA ARG A 191 9.35 -26.62 13.41
C ARG A 191 7.83 -26.74 13.50
N HIS A 192 7.20 -27.47 12.58
CA HIS A 192 5.73 -27.47 12.48
C HIS A 192 5.06 -28.79 12.86
N GLY A 193 5.81 -29.81 13.25
CA GLY A 193 5.27 -31.08 13.75
C GLY A 193 4.50 -31.94 12.72
N LEU A 194 4.43 -31.51 11.45
CA LEU A 194 3.80 -32.28 10.38
C LEU A 194 4.82 -33.25 9.77
N THR A 195 4.69 -34.54 10.11
CA THR A 195 5.58 -35.58 9.62
C THR A 195 4.79 -36.65 8.83
N TRP A 196 5.46 -37.38 7.94
CA TRP A 196 4.85 -38.50 7.21
C TRP A 196 4.25 -39.58 8.13
N GLN A 197 4.91 -39.90 9.24
CA GLN A 197 4.42 -40.87 10.22
C GLN A 197 3.20 -40.33 10.97
N GLY A 198 3.25 -39.07 11.43
CA GLY A 198 2.12 -38.43 12.11
C GLY A 198 0.89 -38.28 11.21
N ALA A 199 1.09 -37.96 9.94
CA ALA A 199 0.03 -37.82 8.94
C ALA A 199 -0.65 -39.17 8.64
N ALA A 200 0.09 -40.27 8.59
CA ALA A 200 -0.45 -41.60 8.34
C ALA A 200 -1.32 -42.08 9.51
N VAL A 201 -1.00 -41.72 10.75
CA VAL A 201 -1.73 -42.12 11.95
C VAL A 201 -2.95 -41.23 12.24
N LYS A 202 -2.88 -39.94 11.98
CA LYS A 202 -3.94 -38.97 12.29
C LYS A 202 -4.23 -38.03 11.12
N LEU A 203 -4.74 -38.58 9.99
CA LEU A 203 -4.98 -37.82 8.76
C LEU A 203 -5.84 -36.57 8.98
N GLN A 204 -6.87 -36.61 9.83
CA GLN A 204 -7.71 -35.44 10.10
C GLN A 204 -6.94 -34.34 10.82
N ALA A 205 -6.13 -34.65 11.79
CA ALA A 205 -5.30 -33.69 12.51
C ALA A 205 -4.24 -33.09 11.57
N ALA A 206 -3.59 -33.93 10.76
CA ALA A 206 -2.64 -33.50 9.75
C ALA A 206 -3.29 -32.58 8.71
N TYR A 207 -4.50 -32.88 8.25
CA TYR A 207 -5.25 -32.06 7.32
C TYR A 207 -5.59 -30.67 7.92
N LEU A 208 -6.09 -30.60 9.14
CA LEU A 208 -6.35 -29.34 9.84
C LEU A 208 -5.07 -28.53 10.05
N GLN A 209 -3.98 -29.21 10.37
CA GLN A 209 -2.67 -28.57 10.50
C GLN A 209 -2.19 -27.99 9.16
N THR A 210 -2.46 -28.65 8.01
CA THR A 210 -2.17 -28.06 6.68
C THR A 210 -2.95 -26.79 6.43
N ALA A 211 -4.20 -26.69 6.92
CA ALA A 211 -5.00 -25.48 6.85
C ALA A 211 -4.39 -24.32 7.65
N GLN A 212 -4.03 -24.57 8.91
CA GLN A 212 -3.34 -23.59 9.76
C GLN A 212 -1.99 -23.17 9.18
N LEU A 213 -1.22 -24.12 8.66
CA LEU A 213 0.04 -23.84 7.99
C LEU A 213 -0.14 -22.97 6.74
N GLN A 214 -1.22 -23.14 5.99
CA GLN A 214 -1.53 -22.25 4.87
C GLN A 214 -1.85 -20.84 5.36
N ILE A 215 -2.68 -20.67 6.38
CA ILE A 215 -2.99 -19.37 6.97
C ILE A 215 -1.71 -18.69 7.50
N GLN A 216 -0.86 -19.43 8.20
CA GLN A 216 0.42 -18.91 8.72
C GLN A 216 1.44 -18.64 7.61
N ARG A 217 1.51 -19.50 6.59
CA ARG A 217 2.36 -19.30 5.41
C ARG A 217 2.05 -18.01 4.68
N TYR A 218 0.78 -17.63 4.59
CA TYR A 218 0.40 -16.38 3.93
C TYR A 218 0.75 -15.13 4.73
N ARG A 219 0.95 -15.23 6.04
CA ARG A 219 1.39 -14.10 6.88
C ARG A 219 2.91 -13.88 6.90
N GLY A 220 3.70 -14.90 6.63
CA GLY A 220 5.18 -14.83 6.69
C GLY A 220 5.92 -15.36 5.47
N HIS A 221 5.31 -16.21 4.65
CA HIS A 221 5.97 -16.88 3.51
C HIS A 221 6.13 -16.00 2.27
N ASP A 222 5.22 -15.09 2.00
CA ASP A 222 5.35 -14.18 0.87
C ASP A 222 6.64 -13.36 1.00
N TYR A 223 6.98 -12.91 2.21
CA TYR A 223 8.19 -12.16 2.42
C TYR A 223 9.45 -13.05 2.48
N ALA A 224 9.39 -14.22 3.08
CA ALA A 224 10.51 -15.17 3.05
C ALA A 224 10.84 -15.64 1.62
N GLU A 225 9.83 -15.86 0.79
CA GLU A 225 9.99 -16.17 -0.63
C GLU A 225 10.54 -14.98 -1.41
N PHE A 226 10.05 -13.77 -1.12
CA PHE A 226 10.59 -12.54 -1.68
C PHE A 226 12.07 -12.37 -1.34
N ILE A 227 12.46 -12.56 -0.06
CA ILE A 227 13.86 -12.50 0.37
C ILE A 227 14.71 -13.47 -0.44
N ALA A 228 14.28 -14.71 -0.58
CA ALA A 228 15.04 -15.74 -1.29
C ALA A 228 15.21 -15.45 -2.79
N ARG A 229 14.24 -14.78 -3.42
CA ARG A 229 14.21 -14.56 -4.87
C ARG A 229 14.72 -13.18 -5.31
N HIS A 230 14.43 -12.13 -4.51
CA HIS A 230 14.59 -10.74 -4.93
C HIS A 230 15.54 -9.93 -4.04
N ASP A 231 15.59 -10.22 -2.73
CA ASP A 231 16.43 -9.48 -1.80
C ASP A 231 17.88 -10.01 -1.75
N ALA A 232 18.07 -11.30 -2.00
CA ALA A 232 19.40 -11.90 -2.07
C ALA A 232 20.14 -11.40 -3.32
N ILE A 233 21.23 -10.66 -3.13
CA ILE A 233 22.11 -10.23 -4.24
C ILE A 233 22.80 -11.47 -4.81
N LYS A 234 22.71 -11.65 -6.12
CA LYS A 234 23.40 -12.73 -6.82
C LYS A 234 24.92 -12.53 -6.71
N PRO A 235 25.72 -13.59 -6.56
CA PRO A 235 27.18 -13.48 -6.49
C PRO A 235 27.79 -12.66 -7.64
N SER A 236 27.31 -12.87 -8.86
CA SER A 236 27.76 -12.12 -10.05
C SER A 236 27.43 -10.61 -9.97
N GLU A 237 26.30 -10.24 -9.40
CA GLU A 237 25.94 -8.84 -9.19
C GLU A 237 26.82 -8.20 -8.11
N LEU A 238 27.07 -8.94 -7.02
CA LEU A 238 27.96 -8.50 -5.94
C LEU A 238 29.40 -8.28 -6.45
N GLU A 239 29.89 -9.20 -7.27
CA GLU A 239 31.21 -9.10 -7.92
C GLU A 239 31.29 -7.90 -8.87
N ALA A 240 30.25 -7.69 -9.70
CA ALA A 240 30.19 -6.55 -10.63
C ALA A 240 30.17 -5.21 -9.89
N MET A 241 29.36 -5.08 -8.83
CA MET A 241 29.34 -3.87 -7.99
C MET A 241 30.70 -3.64 -7.30
N THR A 242 31.32 -4.70 -6.77
CA THR A 242 32.62 -4.61 -6.12
C THR A 242 33.69 -4.17 -7.11
N ALA A 243 33.74 -4.76 -8.31
CA ALA A 243 34.68 -4.41 -9.37
C ALA A 243 34.47 -2.94 -9.83
N SER A 244 33.27 -2.50 -10.01
CA SER A 244 32.94 -1.10 -10.36
C SER A 244 33.47 -0.12 -9.33
N ILE A 245 33.24 -0.39 -8.03
CA ILE A 245 33.73 0.47 -6.95
C ILE A 245 35.26 0.46 -6.86
N GLN A 246 35.89 -0.71 -7.04
CA GLN A 246 37.37 -0.82 -7.01
C GLN A 246 38.05 -0.11 -8.18
N ALA A 247 37.38 -0.02 -9.31
CA ALA A 247 37.87 0.70 -10.48
C ALA A 247 37.72 2.23 -10.39
N ALA A 248 36.98 2.73 -9.43
CA ALA A 248 36.80 4.16 -9.24
C ALA A 248 38.00 4.84 -8.63
N GLU A 249 38.29 6.09 -9.05
CA GLU A 249 39.39 6.90 -8.52
C GLU A 249 39.25 7.22 -7.03
N ALA A 250 38.01 7.36 -6.54
CA ALA A 250 37.69 7.60 -5.13
C ALA A 250 36.62 6.63 -4.64
N GLN A 251 36.85 6.05 -3.49
CA GLN A 251 35.90 5.19 -2.80
C GLN A 251 35.40 5.94 -1.55
N PRO A 252 34.10 6.22 -1.42
CA PRO A 252 33.60 7.01 -0.30
C PRO A 252 33.83 6.30 1.04
N LEU A 253 34.42 6.97 2.00
CA LEU A 253 34.48 6.47 3.38
C LEU A 253 33.11 6.69 4.05
N ILE A 254 32.54 5.63 4.61
CA ILE A 254 31.23 5.66 5.30
C ILE A 254 31.46 5.52 6.80
N SER A 255 31.05 6.53 7.57
CA SER A 255 31.09 6.50 9.03
C SER A 255 29.75 6.07 9.60
N LEU A 256 29.72 5.03 10.41
CA LEU A 256 28.56 4.67 11.21
C LEU A 256 28.76 5.27 12.60
N ILE A 257 27.77 6.00 13.12
CA ILE A 257 27.80 6.55 14.47
C ILE A 257 26.75 5.89 15.34
N MET A 258 27.14 5.57 16.60
CA MET A 258 26.28 4.83 17.52
C MET A 258 26.43 5.36 18.95
N GLN A 259 25.33 5.69 19.59
CA GLN A 259 25.28 5.92 21.02
C GLN A 259 24.83 4.65 21.73
N VAL A 260 25.69 4.08 22.57
CA VAL A 260 25.43 2.82 23.27
C VAL A 260 24.92 3.12 24.68
N ARG A 261 23.70 2.66 24.99
CA ARG A 261 23.03 2.81 26.27
C ARG A 261 22.40 1.48 26.66
N ASP A 262 22.94 0.81 27.65
CA ASP A 262 22.44 -0.47 28.20
C ASP A 262 21.91 -1.50 27.16
N PRO A 263 22.72 -1.92 26.17
CA PRO A 263 22.28 -2.87 25.17
C PRO A 263 22.21 -4.28 25.75
N GLN A 264 21.37 -5.13 25.17
CA GLN A 264 21.47 -6.57 25.42
C GLN A 264 22.76 -7.10 24.77
N PRO A 265 23.64 -7.81 25.50
CA PRO A 265 24.96 -8.24 25.01
C PRO A 265 24.92 -9.04 23.72
N THR A 266 23.93 -9.94 23.58
CA THR A 266 23.74 -10.77 22.38
C THR A 266 23.42 -9.91 21.15
N PHE A 267 22.44 -9.02 21.23
CA PHE A 267 22.04 -8.16 20.12
C PHE A 267 23.12 -7.16 19.76
N PHE A 268 23.82 -6.63 20.75
CA PHE A 268 24.96 -5.75 20.52
C PHE A 268 26.12 -6.46 19.78
N SER A 269 26.41 -7.72 20.19
CA SER A 269 27.39 -8.55 19.51
C SER A 269 27.00 -8.85 18.06
N GLU A 270 25.72 -9.16 17.81
CA GLU A 270 25.20 -9.39 16.47
C GLU A 270 25.30 -8.13 15.60
N MET A 271 24.97 -6.94 16.14
CA MET A 271 25.09 -5.68 15.43
C MET A 271 26.56 -5.39 15.03
N LEU A 272 27.51 -5.49 15.96
CA LEU A 272 28.94 -5.34 15.67
C LEU A 272 29.40 -6.36 14.62
N GLY A 273 28.93 -7.61 14.71
CA GLY A 273 29.20 -8.67 13.73
C GLY A 273 28.66 -8.33 12.34
N SER A 274 27.46 -7.74 12.26
CA SER A 274 26.84 -7.34 10.98
C SER A 274 27.64 -6.22 10.30
N ILE A 275 28.14 -5.25 11.02
CA ILE A 275 28.99 -4.16 10.52
C ILE A 275 30.33 -4.72 10.05
N ARG A 276 30.99 -5.57 10.82
CA ARG A 276 32.29 -6.18 10.47
C ARG A 276 32.22 -7.09 9.24
N SER A 277 31.04 -7.70 9.00
CA SER A 277 30.79 -8.57 7.86
C SER A 277 30.46 -7.85 6.57
N GLN A 278 30.42 -6.51 6.56
CA GLN A 278 30.11 -5.74 5.35
C GLN A 278 31.05 -6.06 4.19
N SER A 279 30.50 -6.27 2.99
CA SER A 279 31.24 -6.52 1.76
C SER A 279 32.07 -5.31 1.33
N TYR A 280 31.57 -4.11 1.59
CA TYR A 280 32.31 -2.86 1.41
C TYR A 280 33.31 -2.67 2.54
N ARG A 281 34.57 -2.28 2.24
CA ARG A 281 35.65 -2.25 3.22
C ARG A 281 35.98 -0.84 3.76
N HIS A 282 35.58 0.21 3.05
CA HIS A 282 35.86 1.60 3.42
C HIS A 282 34.78 2.16 4.35
N TRP A 283 34.79 1.69 5.57
CA TRP A 283 33.89 2.19 6.63
C TRP A 283 34.64 2.32 7.96
N GLU A 284 34.11 3.12 8.84
CA GLU A 284 34.46 3.19 10.25
C GLU A 284 33.21 3.19 11.12
N LEU A 285 33.30 2.65 12.33
CA LEU A 285 32.29 2.75 13.37
C LEU A 285 32.82 3.61 14.51
N VAL A 286 32.18 4.76 14.74
CA VAL A 286 32.52 5.66 15.85
C VAL A 286 31.37 5.64 16.85
N LEU A 287 31.63 5.19 18.07
CA LEU A 287 30.58 5.04 19.07
C LEU A 287 30.97 5.66 20.42
N SER A 288 29.96 6.09 21.15
CA SER A 288 30.08 6.50 22.54
C SER A 288 29.37 5.50 23.46
N MET A 289 29.84 5.34 24.66
CA MET A 289 29.24 4.49 25.69
C MET A 289 28.84 5.30 26.89
N ASP A 290 27.63 5.07 27.35
CA ASP A 290 27.16 5.54 28.66
C ASP A 290 27.83 4.79 29.83
N GLU A 291 27.91 5.40 30.99
CA GLU A 291 28.42 4.76 32.20
C GLU A 291 27.57 3.55 32.65
N SER A 292 26.28 3.57 32.31
CA SER A 292 25.31 2.49 32.60
C SER A 292 25.59 1.16 31.86
N VAL A 293 26.41 1.18 30.81
CA VAL A 293 26.66 -0.01 29.96
C VAL A 293 27.34 -1.11 30.78
N SER A 294 26.77 -2.31 30.75
CA SER A 294 27.19 -3.49 31.50
C SER A 294 28.64 -3.91 31.21
N ALA A 295 29.28 -4.60 32.14
CA ALA A 295 30.64 -5.12 31.95
C ALA A 295 30.73 -6.07 30.76
N ASP A 296 29.70 -6.90 30.55
CA ASP A 296 29.62 -7.87 29.42
C ASP A 296 29.62 -7.14 28.07
N CYS A 297 28.85 -6.07 27.94
CA CYS A 297 28.83 -5.27 26.70
C CYS A 297 30.17 -4.56 26.49
N ARG A 298 30.81 -4.07 27.56
CA ARG A 298 32.16 -3.49 27.46
C ARG A 298 33.20 -4.53 27.02
N GLN A 299 33.05 -5.79 27.46
CA GLN A 299 33.93 -6.88 27.05
C GLN A 299 33.70 -7.26 25.57
N VAL A 300 32.43 -7.33 25.12
CA VAL A 300 32.08 -7.56 23.70
C VAL A 300 32.73 -6.50 22.82
N LEU A 301 32.61 -5.23 23.21
CA LEU A 301 33.20 -4.12 22.44
C LEU A 301 34.72 -4.18 22.40
N LYS A 302 35.37 -4.43 23.55
CA LYS A 302 36.84 -4.57 23.63
C LYS A 302 37.35 -5.74 22.75
N ALA A 303 36.61 -6.85 22.68
CA ALA A 303 36.91 -7.95 21.76
C ALA A 303 36.82 -7.51 20.31
N ALA A 304 35.72 -6.85 19.93
CA ALA A 304 35.50 -6.33 18.56
C ALA A 304 36.60 -5.32 18.14
N GLN A 305 37.03 -4.42 19.03
CA GLN A 305 38.11 -3.45 18.76
C GLN A 305 39.47 -4.10 18.55
N ARG A 306 39.77 -5.21 19.29
CA ARG A 306 41.01 -5.96 19.09
C ARG A 306 41.09 -6.63 17.73
N GLU A 307 39.93 -7.02 17.21
CA GLU A 307 39.82 -7.73 15.93
C GLU A 307 39.68 -6.79 14.74
N ASP A 308 39.18 -5.54 14.97
CA ASP A 308 38.93 -4.57 13.90
C ASP A 308 39.23 -3.13 14.35
N SER A 309 40.32 -2.56 13.84
CA SER A 309 40.79 -1.22 14.19
C SER A 309 39.90 -0.08 13.65
N ARG A 310 38.91 -0.40 12.80
CA ARG A 310 37.95 0.58 12.30
C ARG A 310 36.85 0.94 13.33
N ILE A 311 36.80 0.21 14.45
CA ILE A 311 35.87 0.45 15.56
C ILE A 311 36.54 1.38 16.56
N VAL A 312 36.05 2.61 16.66
CA VAL A 312 36.60 3.68 17.52
C VAL A 312 35.60 4.02 18.62
N VAL A 313 36.06 4.02 19.87
CA VAL A 313 35.25 4.45 21.01
C VAL A 313 35.67 5.87 21.40
N VAL A 314 34.70 6.74 21.54
CA VAL A 314 34.87 8.12 21.97
C VAL A 314 34.35 8.27 23.39
N GLU A 315 35.19 8.74 24.30
CA GLU A 315 34.74 9.10 25.64
C GLU A 315 34.00 10.44 25.53
N THR A 316 32.73 10.43 25.95
CA THR A 316 31.88 11.62 25.93
C THR A 316 31.47 11.93 27.37
N HIS A 317 31.93 13.05 27.89
CA HIS A 317 31.67 13.46 29.27
C HIS A 317 30.36 14.26 29.45
N ASP A 318 29.71 14.64 28.34
CA ASP A 318 28.50 15.47 28.35
C ASP A 318 27.42 14.84 27.47
N LEU A 319 26.63 13.92 28.04
CA LEU A 319 25.50 13.28 27.39
C LEU A 319 24.16 13.84 27.89
N THR A 320 24.09 15.17 28.05
CA THR A 320 22.89 15.86 28.53
C THR A 320 21.66 15.58 27.66
N CYS A 321 21.85 15.34 26.35
CA CYS A 321 20.80 14.91 25.41
C CYS A 321 21.41 14.14 24.24
N LYS A 322 20.55 13.47 23.45
CA LYS A 322 20.94 12.64 22.33
C LYS A 322 21.65 13.45 21.23
N ALA A 323 21.17 14.63 20.91
CA ALA A 323 21.78 15.52 19.90
C ALA A 323 23.20 15.96 20.28
N ALA A 324 23.48 16.25 21.55
CA ALA A 324 24.82 16.63 22.02
C ALA A 324 25.82 15.49 21.83
N GLY A 325 25.42 14.27 22.18
CA GLY A 325 26.21 13.05 21.96
C GLY A 325 26.46 12.76 20.50
N LEU A 326 25.43 12.86 19.65
CA LEU A 326 25.58 12.69 18.18
C LEU A 326 26.53 13.74 17.59
N ASN A 327 26.49 14.99 18.04
CA ASN A 327 27.43 16.03 17.64
C ASN A 327 28.87 15.77 18.12
N ALA A 328 29.04 15.16 19.29
CA ALA A 328 30.37 14.74 19.75
C ALA A 328 30.96 13.67 18.82
N LEU A 329 30.15 12.68 18.40
CA LEU A 329 30.55 11.67 17.43
C LEU A 329 30.80 12.29 16.04
N LEU A 330 29.93 13.18 15.56
CA LEU A 330 30.06 13.86 14.27
C LEU A 330 31.38 14.65 14.12
N ARG A 331 31.95 15.15 15.22
CA ARG A 331 33.27 15.83 15.22
C ARG A 331 34.42 14.85 15.00
N GLN A 332 34.25 13.57 15.34
CA GLN A 332 35.30 12.55 15.31
C GLN A 332 35.33 11.73 14.01
N ILE A 333 34.23 11.72 13.26
CA ILE A 333 34.16 10.93 12.01
C ILE A 333 34.98 11.55 10.89
N ARG A 334 35.48 10.68 10.00
CA ARG A 334 36.28 11.04 8.84
C ARG A 334 35.59 10.79 7.53
N GLY A 335 34.48 10.03 7.56
CA GLY A 335 33.75 9.59 6.36
C GLY A 335 33.14 10.72 5.55
N ASP A 336 33.06 10.50 4.27
CA ASP A 336 32.36 11.40 3.33
C ASP A 336 30.86 11.42 3.59
N PHE A 337 30.33 10.25 3.97
CA PHE A 337 28.94 10.06 4.41
C PHE A 337 28.90 9.42 5.79
N PHE A 338 27.84 9.71 6.53
CA PHE A 338 27.62 9.04 7.81
C PHE A 338 26.15 8.64 8.02
N ALA A 339 25.92 7.62 8.83
CA ALA A 339 24.61 7.18 9.29
C ALA A 339 24.59 7.04 10.81
N VAL A 340 23.44 7.29 11.42
CA VAL A 340 23.14 6.93 12.81
C VAL A 340 22.55 5.52 12.80
N VAL A 341 23.13 4.60 13.57
CA VAL A 341 22.68 3.20 13.65
C VAL A 341 22.35 2.82 15.09
N SER A 342 21.39 1.93 15.26
CA SER A 342 20.97 1.42 16.56
C SER A 342 21.88 0.28 17.03
N GLN A 343 22.02 0.15 18.34
CA GLN A 343 22.82 -0.88 19.01
C GLN A 343 22.17 -2.28 18.96
N HIS A 344 20.92 -2.40 18.49
CA HIS A 344 20.15 -3.64 18.52
C HIS A 344 19.82 -4.19 17.12
N ASP A 345 19.94 -3.35 16.10
CA ASP A 345 19.52 -3.65 14.74
C ASP A 345 20.63 -4.34 13.92
N LEU A 346 20.36 -4.71 12.68
CA LEU A 346 21.37 -5.34 11.83
C LEU A 346 21.44 -4.68 10.44
N LEU A 347 22.64 -4.73 9.86
CA LEU A 347 22.85 -4.38 8.46
C LEU A 347 23.08 -5.67 7.64
N PRO A 348 22.36 -5.89 6.52
CA PRO A 348 22.73 -6.98 5.60
C PRO A 348 24.13 -6.74 5.03
N LYS A 349 24.86 -7.82 4.70
CA LYS A 349 26.27 -7.77 4.27
C LYS A 349 26.55 -6.82 3.10
N HIS A 350 25.57 -6.60 2.27
CA HIS A 350 25.68 -5.76 1.07
C HIS A 350 25.27 -4.30 1.29
N ALA A 351 24.81 -3.93 2.46
CA ALA A 351 24.22 -2.60 2.71
C ALA A 351 25.15 -1.45 2.31
N LEU A 352 26.36 -1.42 2.86
CA LEU A 352 27.31 -0.35 2.59
C LEU A 352 27.86 -0.40 1.15
N LEU A 353 27.91 -1.58 0.51
CA LEU A 353 28.30 -1.72 -0.88
C LEU A 353 27.24 -1.09 -1.81
N CYS A 354 25.96 -1.34 -1.56
CA CYS A 354 24.87 -0.73 -2.33
C CYS A 354 24.86 0.79 -2.19
N ILE A 355 25.08 1.30 -0.98
CA ILE A 355 25.19 2.74 -0.72
C ILE A 355 26.40 3.33 -1.47
N ALA A 356 27.57 2.73 -1.34
CA ALA A 356 28.77 3.22 -2.03
C ALA A 356 28.61 3.23 -3.56
N SER A 357 27.99 2.19 -4.13
CA SER A 357 27.67 2.12 -5.57
C SER A 357 26.68 3.22 -5.99
N ALA A 358 25.67 3.48 -5.19
CA ALA A 358 24.69 4.54 -5.46
C ALA A 358 25.31 5.93 -5.41
N VAL A 359 26.14 6.21 -4.38
CA VAL A 359 26.88 7.48 -4.24
C VAL A 359 27.86 7.67 -5.39
N GLN A 360 28.51 6.60 -5.85
CA GLN A 360 29.41 6.67 -7.00
C GLN A 360 28.70 7.06 -8.28
N SER A 361 27.49 6.56 -8.49
CA SER A 361 26.68 6.94 -9.66
C SER A 361 26.08 8.35 -9.55
N GLN A 362 25.94 8.90 -8.35
CA GLN A 362 25.49 10.27 -8.07
C GLN A 362 26.38 10.98 -7.03
N PRO A 363 27.55 11.46 -7.41
CA PRO A 363 28.54 12.04 -6.49
C PRO A 363 28.04 13.30 -5.73
N ASN A 364 27.01 13.95 -6.24
CA ASN A 364 26.42 15.16 -5.62
C ASN A 364 25.33 14.82 -4.56
N ALA A 365 25.12 13.56 -4.24
CA ALA A 365 24.12 13.15 -3.24
C ALA A 365 24.40 13.80 -1.89
N VAL A 366 23.36 14.31 -1.24
CA VAL A 366 23.42 14.91 0.11
C VAL A 366 22.75 14.00 1.13
N VAL A 367 21.66 13.34 0.74
CA VAL A 367 20.97 12.35 1.56
C VAL A 367 20.82 11.08 0.75
N VAL A 368 21.13 9.92 1.36
CA VAL A 368 20.93 8.59 0.76
C VAL A 368 20.15 7.74 1.73
N TYR A 369 19.11 7.04 1.28
CA TYR A 369 18.34 6.15 2.12
C TYR A 369 17.97 4.86 1.40
N GLY A 370 17.76 3.80 2.18
CA GLY A 370 17.33 2.49 1.67
C GLY A 370 16.03 2.04 2.30
N ASP A 371 15.50 0.95 1.76
CA ASP A 371 14.38 0.23 2.35
C ASP A 371 14.82 -0.48 3.63
N HIS A 372 13.87 -0.84 4.49
CA HIS A 372 14.13 -1.63 5.68
C HIS A 372 13.00 -2.64 5.92
N ASP A 373 13.27 -3.57 6.82
CA ASP A 373 12.26 -4.47 7.36
C ASP A 373 12.43 -4.63 8.87
N CYS A 374 11.53 -5.37 9.44
CA CYS A 374 11.57 -5.72 10.84
C CYS A 374 12.09 -7.15 11.04
N MET A 375 12.65 -7.40 12.22
CA MET A 375 13.19 -8.70 12.59
C MET A 375 12.82 -9.04 14.03
N ASP A 376 12.34 -10.26 14.29
CA ASP A 376 12.08 -10.74 15.63
C ASP A 376 13.38 -11.10 16.39
N ALA A 377 13.25 -11.44 17.67
CA ALA A 377 14.38 -11.87 18.51
C ALA A 377 15.08 -13.13 17.97
N ASN A 378 14.42 -13.93 17.13
CA ASN A 378 14.96 -15.18 16.55
C ASN A 378 15.58 -14.95 15.16
N GLY A 379 15.56 -13.72 14.65
CA GLY A 379 16.10 -13.38 13.34
C GLY A 379 15.11 -13.60 12.18
N LEU A 380 13.82 -13.83 12.45
CA LEU A 380 12.80 -13.91 11.40
C LEU A 380 12.46 -12.50 10.92
N ARG A 381 12.68 -12.24 9.64
CA ARG A 381 12.37 -10.95 8.98
C ARG A 381 10.91 -10.90 8.54
N TYR A 382 10.30 -9.70 8.65
CA TYR A 382 8.89 -9.45 8.32
C TYR A 382 8.61 -7.96 8.13
N ALA A 383 7.40 -7.58 7.71
CA ALA A 383 6.94 -6.20 7.53
C ALA A 383 7.94 -5.30 6.77
N PRO A 384 8.27 -5.62 5.51
CA PRO A 384 9.17 -4.77 4.74
C PRO A 384 8.54 -3.41 4.46
N HIS A 385 9.32 -2.35 4.64
CA HIS A 385 8.99 -1.00 4.21
C HIS A 385 9.72 -0.68 2.93
N PHE A 386 9.06 -0.89 1.80
CA PHE A 386 9.50 -0.48 0.47
C PHE A 386 9.08 0.96 0.24
N LYS A 387 10.03 1.87 0.35
CA LYS A 387 9.85 3.31 0.33
C LYS A 387 9.67 3.82 -1.11
N PRO A 388 8.98 4.95 -1.33
CA PRO A 388 9.05 5.64 -2.62
C PRO A 388 10.42 6.30 -2.80
N ASP A 389 10.74 6.69 -4.03
CA ASP A 389 11.79 7.66 -4.29
C ASP A 389 11.47 9.00 -3.59
N TRP A 390 12.35 9.99 -3.72
CA TRP A 390 12.16 11.25 -3.02
C TRP A 390 10.76 11.82 -3.20
N ASN A 391 10.03 11.95 -2.08
CA ASN A 391 8.64 12.36 -2.02
C ASN A 391 8.48 13.45 -0.93
N PRO A 392 8.71 14.73 -1.27
CA PRO A 392 8.78 15.80 -0.29
C PRO A 392 7.50 16.00 0.52
N ASP A 393 6.33 15.92 -0.11
CA ASP A 393 5.07 16.07 0.60
C ASP A 393 4.81 14.89 1.55
N PHE A 394 5.21 13.67 1.18
CA PHE A 394 5.15 12.52 2.09
C PHE A 394 6.15 12.65 3.24
N PHE A 395 7.37 13.15 2.95
CA PHE A 395 8.36 13.34 3.99
C PHE A 395 7.94 14.38 5.04
N THR A 396 7.25 15.44 4.63
CA THR A 396 6.71 16.44 5.58
C THR A 396 5.45 15.95 6.30
N ALA A 397 4.77 14.92 5.78
CA ALA A 397 3.65 14.28 6.46
C ALA A 397 4.09 13.12 7.38
N PHE A 398 5.23 12.48 7.09
CA PHE A 398 5.74 11.31 7.80
C PHE A 398 7.23 11.09 7.51
N ASP A 399 8.08 10.92 8.55
CA ASP A 399 9.50 10.56 8.36
C ASP A 399 9.65 9.11 7.84
N TYR A 400 9.33 8.89 6.57
CA TYR A 400 9.43 7.56 5.96
C TYR A 400 10.87 7.11 5.67
N MET A 401 11.85 8.02 5.72
CA MET A 401 13.26 7.69 5.43
C MET A 401 14.00 7.02 6.59
N ALA A 402 13.41 6.94 7.77
CA ALA A 402 14.04 6.27 8.91
C ALA A 402 14.56 4.88 8.51
N ASN A 403 15.70 4.43 9.07
CA ASN A 403 16.29 3.10 8.94
C ASN A 403 16.52 2.63 7.49
N LEU A 404 17.61 2.72 6.84
CA LEU A 404 18.90 3.39 7.02
C LEU A 404 18.91 4.71 6.23
N ARG A 405 19.41 5.78 6.82
CA ARG A 405 19.59 7.08 6.17
C ARG A 405 21.00 7.57 6.39
N LEU A 406 21.65 8.02 5.31
CA LEU A 406 22.99 8.59 5.33
C LEU A 406 22.92 10.05 4.90
N TRP A 407 23.83 10.85 5.47
CA TRP A 407 24.03 12.25 5.11
C TRP A 407 25.47 12.50 4.68
N HIS A 408 25.64 13.41 3.72
CA HIS A 408 26.96 13.89 3.34
C HIS A 408 27.56 14.72 4.47
N THR A 409 28.70 14.29 5.01
CA THR A 409 29.30 14.83 6.24
C THR A 409 29.60 16.32 6.16
N ALA A 410 30.21 16.79 5.05
CA ALA A 410 30.55 18.19 4.88
C ALA A 410 29.29 19.08 4.77
N ALA A 411 28.21 18.60 4.16
CA ALA A 411 26.93 19.35 4.11
C ALA A 411 26.35 19.52 5.51
N VAL A 412 26.31 18.46 6.30
CA VAL A 412 25.81 18.50 7.69
C VAL A 412 26.66 19.40 8.58
N ARG A 413 27.98 19.34 8.43
CA ARG A 413 28.89 20.26 9.18
C ARG A 413 28.63 21.73 8.86
N ARG A 414 28.37 22.07 7.59
CA ARG A 414 27.97 23.43 7.20
C ARG A 414 26.63 23.86 7.82
N LEU A 415 25.71 22.94 8.01
CA LEU A 415 24.41 23.18 8.67
C LEU A 415 24.50 23.22 10.18
N GLY A 416 25.70 23.03 10.77
CA GLY A 416 25.92 23.07 12.23
C GLY A 416 25.60 21.77 12.98
N GLY A 417 25.39 20.65 12.28
CA GLY A 417 25.12 19.35 12.89
C GLY A 417 23.68 19.18 13.40
N PHE A 418 23.51 18.35 14.43
CA PHE A 418 22.22 18.10 15.09
C PHE A 418 21.85 19.25 16.04
N ARG A 419 20.63 19.74 15.96
CA ARG A 419 20.13 20.80 16.85
C ARG A 419 19.66 20.23 18.19
N LEU A 420 19.92 20.96 19.27
CA LEU A 420 19.41 20.66 20.62
C LEU A 420 17.92 21.03 20.69
N GLY A 421 17.16 20.33 21.52
CA GLY A 421 15.72 20.59 21.72
C GLY A 421 14.79 19.91 20.73
N PHE A 422 15.31 19.03 19.89
CA PHE A 422 14.54 18.20 18.98
C PHE A 422 14.69 16.70 19.33
N ASP A 423 14.76 16.40 20.64
CA ASP A 423 14.96 15.04 21.12
C ASP A 423 13.93 14.07 20.52
N GLU A 424 14.43 12.92 20.01
CA GLU A 424 13.73 11.92 19.23
C GLU A 424 13.34 12.29 17.79
N ALA A 425 13.49 13.57 17.39
CA ALA A 425 13.34 14.05 16.03
C ALA A 425 14.64 14.61 15.43
N GLU A 426 15.80 14.36 16.03
CA GLU A 426 17.10 14.93 15.63
C GLU A 426 17.45 14.61 14.18
N CYS A 427 17.22 13.35 13.77
CA CYS A 427 17.48 12.89 12.40
C CYS A 427 16.46 13.48 11.42
N TYR A 428 15.23 13.66 11.85
CA TYR A 428 14.17 14.27 11.04
C TYR A 428 14.46 15.76 10.82
N ASP A 429 14.74 16.52 11.89
CA ASP A 429 15.15 17.92 11.82
C ASP A 429 16.36 18.13 10.91
N LEU A 430 17.41 17.31 11.08
CA LEU A 430 18.58 17.38 10.24
C LEU A 430 18.26 17.17 8.77
N THR A 431 17.40 16.19 8.46
CA THR A 431 17.02 15.91 7.07
C THR A 431 16.18 17.03 6.48
N LEU A 432 15.24 17.61 7.22
CA LEU A 432 14.46 18.80 6.79
C LEU A 432 15.41 19.97 6.42
N ARG A 433 16.46 20.20 7.22
CA ARG A 433 17.47 21.24 6.92
C ARG A 433 18.34 20.88 5.70
N CYS A 434 18.68 19.60 5.53
CA CYS A 434 19.40 19.17 4.34
C CYS A 434 18.54 19.38 3.07
N MET A 435 17.27 18.98 3.08
CA MET A 435 16.40 19.16 1.93
C MET A 435 16.14 20.64 1.57
N ALA A 436 16.12 21.53 2.57
CA ALA A 436 16.01 22.98 2.32
C ALA A 436 17.29 23.57 1.68
N SER A 437 18.42 22.88 1.77
CA SER A 437 19.73 23.33 1.31
C SER A 437 20.24 22.65 0.04
N CYS A 438 19.48 21.68 -0.53
CA CYS A 438 19.92 20.89 -1.68
C CYS A 438 18.79 20.72 -2.73
N GLY A 439 19.17 20.36 -3.96
CA GLY A 439 18.21 20.00 -5.02
C GLY A 439 17.59 18.63 -4.79
N GLN A 440 16.44 18.39 -5.42
CA GLN A 440 15.72 17.11 -5.29
C GLN A 440 16.55 15.92 -5.78
N GLU A 441 17.34 16.12 -6.83
CA GLU A 441 18.26 15.13 -7.41
C GLU A 441 19.42 14.74 -6.48
N GLN A 442 19.63 15.49 -5.39
CA GLN A 442 20.65 15.19 -4.39
C GLN A 442 20.15 14.28 -3.24
N ILE A 443 18.87 13.88 -3.28
CA ILE A 443 18.25 12.96 -2.34
C ILE A 443 18.03 11.63 -3.06
N LEU A 444 18.80 10.63 -2.68
CA LEU A 444 18.92 9.37 -3.41
C LEU A 444 18.28 8.21 -2.66
N HIS A 445 17.39 7.48 -3.31
CA HIS A 445 16.82 6.24 -2.82
C HIS A 445 17.54 5.01 -3.40
N VAL A 446 17.83 4.05 -2.55
CA VAL A 446 18.31 2.71 -2.95
C VAL A 446 17.19 1.72 -2.67
N PRO A 447 16.43 1.26 -3.67
CA PRO A 447 15.25 0.42 -3.49
C PRO A 447 15.62 -1.04 -3.14
N ARG A 448 16.32 -1.20 -2.04
CA ARG A 448 16.75 -2.49 -1.46
C ARG A 448 16.62 -2.43 0.06
N VAL A 449 16.34 -3.56 0.70
CA VAL A 449 16.38 -3.67 2.15
C VAL A 449 17.83 -3.63 2.61
N LEU A 450 18.20 -2.51 3.23
CA LEU A 450 19.57 -2.25 3.71
C LEU A 450 19.67 -2.19 5.24
N TYR A 451 18.56 -2.43 5.92
CA TYR A 451 18.49 -2.35 7.39
C TYR A 451 17.42 -3.29 7.93
N HIS A 452 17.74 -3.99 9.01
CA HIS A 452 16.82 -4.86 9.74
C HIS A 452 16.59 -4.29 11.14
N GLN A 453 15.43 -3.71 11.36
CA GLN A 453 15.03 -3.17 12.65
C GLN A 453 14.58 -4.29 13.57
N ARG A 454 15.22 -4.43 14.73
CA ARG A 454 14.86 -5.46 15.71
C ARG A 454 13.65 -5.05 16.54
N ASP A 455 12.65 -5.91 16.58
CA ASP A 455 11.52 -5.77 17.49
C ASP A 455 11.90 -6.27 18.90
N LEU A 456 12.14 -5.35 19.80
CA LEU A 456 12.49 -5.64 21.20
C LEU A 456 11.26 -5.90 22.07
N LYS A 457 10.10 -5.42 21.68
CA LYS A 457 8.87 -5.48 22.48
C LYS A 457 8.09 -6.77 22.28
N GLY A 458 8.40 -7.56 21.25
CA GLY A 458 7.68 -8.80 20.92
C GLY A 458 6.20 -8.55 20.62
N ALA A 459 5.85 -7.31 20.31
CA ALA A 459 4.49 -6.88 20.12
C ALA A 459 3.99 -7.38 18.76
N ASN A 460 3.08 -8.34 18.79
CA ASN A 460 2.16 -8.74 17.73
C ASN A 460 2.74 -8.68 16.30
N ALA A 461 3.34 -9.76 15.85
CA ALA A 461 3.83 -9.99 14.51
C ALA A 461 2.69 -9.93 13.45
N GLY A 462 1.88 -8.89 13.42
CA GLY A 462 0.70 -8.82 12.56
C GLY A 462 0.29 -7.46 12.03
N SER A 463 0.79 -6.36 12.58
CA SER A 463 0.41 -5.04 12.09
C SER A 463 1.65 -4.17 11.83
N PRO A 464 1.88 -3.71 10.59
CA PRO A 464 2.91 -2.71 10.29
C PRO A 464 2.76 -1.42 11.11
N VAL A 465 1.52 -1.11 11.50
CA VAL A 465 1.16 0.13 12.23
C VAL A 465 1.61 0.10 13.70
N SER A 466 1.60 -1.08 14.36
CA SER A 466 1.98 -1.19 15.78
C SER A 466 3.48 -1.12 16.03
N MET A 467 4.31 -1.22 14.99
CA MET A 467 5.77 -1.31 15.08
C MET A 467 6.48 -0.01 14.74
N HIS A 468 5.81 0.86 14.04
CA HIS A 468 6.24 2.23 13.84
C HIS A 468 5.43 3.12 14.79
N GLU A 469 5.69 3.01 16.11
CA GLU A 469 5.45 4.17 16.97
C GLU A 469 6.29 5.29 16.35
N PRO A 470 5.66 6.27 15.70
CA PRO A 470 6.39 7.32 15.02
C PRO A 470 7.24 8.03 16.06
N GLN A 471 8.54 7.95 15.89
CA GLN A 471 9.46 8.68 16.74
C GLN A 471 9.25 10.17 16.45
N GLY A 472 9.22 10.98 17.50
CA GLY A 472 9.27 12.42 17.34
C GLY A 472 8.04 13.21 17.79
N GLY A 473 6.85 12.68 17.85
CA GLY A 473 5.67 13.35 18.41
C GLY A 473 5.69 14.90 18.32
N ASP A 474 5.72 15.56 19.47
CA ASP A 474 5.78 17.02 19.56
C ASP A 474 7.09 17.61 19.00
N ALA A 475 8.22 16.90 19.10
CA ALA A 475 9.48 17.36 18.56
C ALA A 475 9.50 17.37 17.03
N GLY A 476 8.85 16.39 16.39
CA GLY A 476 8.66 16.38 14.92
C GLY A 476 7.75 17.52 14.46
N LEU A 477 6.69 17.82 15.23
CA LEU A 477 5.82 18.97 15.00
C LEU A 477 6.60 20.29 15.08
N LEU A 478 7.49 20.41 16.09
CA LEU A 478 8.37 21.56 16.25
C LEU A 478 9.34 21.71 15.08
N ALA A 479 9.97 20.61 14.64
CA ALA A 479 10.90 20.60 13.51
C ALA A 479 10.25 21.08 12.22
N LEU A 480 9.04 20.58 11.93
CA LEU A 480 8.25 21.02 10.77
C LEU A 480 7.78 22.46 10.88
N SER A 481 7.31 22.89 12.06
CA SER A 481 6.89 24.28 12.27
C SER A 481 8.04 25.25 12.07
N ASP A 482 9.25 24.85 12.45
CA ASP A 482 10.47 25.63 12.20
C ASP A 482 10.83 25.63 10.71
N HIS A 483 10.73 24.49 10.05
CA HIS A 483 10.99 24.35 8.61
C HIS A 483 10.08 25.24 7.75
N PHE A 484 8.78 25.31 8.10
CA PHE A 484 7.79 26.09 7.35
C PHE A 484 7.59 27.53 7.86
N ARG A 485 8.38 27.99 8.82
CA ARG A 485 8.23 29.33 9.41
C ARG A 485 8.18 30.46 8.38
N GLU A 486 9.08 30.43 7.40
CA GLU A 486 9.20 31.47 6.38
C GLU A 486 8.12 31.39 5.29
N SER A 487 7.60 30.19 5.03
CA SER A 487 6.54 29.97 4.01
C SER A 487 5.15 30.39 4.47
N GLY A 488 4.96 30.61 5.78
CA GLY A 488 3.67 30.88 6.38
C GLY A 488 2.73 29.67 6.45
N ALA A 489 3.20 28.47 6.11
CA ALA A 489 2.41 27.26 6.29
C ALA A 489 2.28 26.89 7.77
N THR A 490 1.14 26.34 8.15
CA THR A 490 0.89 25.88 9.52
C THR A 490 0.95 24.37 9.57
N VAL A 491 1.56 23.83 10.63
CA VAL A 491 1.70 22.39 10.82
C VAL A 491 0.86 21.97 12.02
N VAL A 492 0.06 20.93 11.85
CA VAL A 492 -0.73 20.34 12.94
C VAL A 492 -0.50 18.83 12.99
N ALA A 493 -0.77 18.22 14.15
CA ALA A 493 -0.74 16.76 14.27
C ALA A 493 -1.75 16.11 13.31
N GLY A 494 -1.36 15.02 12.68
CA GLY A 494 -2.22 14.21 11.81
C GLY A 494 -3.15 13.26 12.59
N ALA A 495 -3.77 12.35 11.85
CA ALA A 495 -4.73 11.39 12.42
C ALA A 495 -4.11 10.36 13.38
N MET A 496 -2.80 10.15 13.32
CA MET A 496 -2.06 9.22 14.17
C MET A 496 -0.76 9.88 14.67
N PRO A 497 -0.21 9.44 15.81
CA PRO A 497 1.08 9.94 16.30
C PRO A 497 2.15 9.85 15.21
N GLY A 498 2.98 10.90 15.07
CA GLY A 498 4.06 11.01 14.08
C GLY A 498 3.61 11.22 12.62
N LEU A 499 2.31 11.37 12.40
CA LEU A 499 1.79 11.98 11.18
C LEU A 499 1.53 13.45 11.39
N TYR A 500 1.75 14.22 10.35
CA TYR A 500 1.58 15.67 10.34
C TYR A 500 0.75 16.11 9.14
N ARG A 501 -0.04 17.19 9.32
CA ARG A 501 -0.72 17.89 8.23
C ARG A 501 -0.09 19.26 8.08
N VAL A 502 0.43 19.54 6.90
CA VAL A 502 0.94 20.87 6.52
C VAL A 502 -0.16 21.61 5.76
N ARG A 503 -0.64 22.71 6.31
CA ARG A 503 -1.63 23.57 5.68
C ARG A 503 -0.93 24.75 5.02
N HIS A 504 -0.95 24.81 3.71
CA HIS A 504 -0.34 25.88 2.95
C HIS A 504 -1.24 27.13 2.94
N PRO A 505 -0.67 28.35 3.05
CA PRO A 505 -1.45 29.57 3.08
C PRO A 505 -2.14 29.82 1.74
N VAL A 506 -3.39 30.28 1.80
CA VAL A 506 -4.09 30.84 0.65
C VAL A 506 -3.99 32.37 0.75
N PRO A 507 -3.61 33.09 -0.33
CA PRO A 507 -3.46 34.54 -0.29
C PRO A 507 -4.74 35.28 0.07
N SER A 508 -4.60 36.53 0.50
CA SER A 508 -5.74 37.43 0.71
C SER A 508 -5.57 38.65 -0.22
N PRO A 509 -6.58 38.94 -1.07
CA PRO A 509 -7.84 38.22 -1.25
C PRO A 509 -7.64 36.81 -1.79
N VAL A 510 -8.56 35.89 -1.42
CA VAL A 510 -8.51 34.50 -1.90
C VAL A 510 -8.76 34.47 -3.42
N PRO A 511 -7.98 33.66 -4.19
CA PRO A 511 -8.14 33.59 -5.65
C PRO A 511 -9.48 32.95 -6.01
N LEU A 512 -10.04 33.34 -7.14
CA LEU A 512 -11.25 32.72 -7.67
C LEU A 512 -10.94 31.30 -8.16
N VAL A 513 -11.80 30.35 -7.80
CA VAL A 513 -11.75 28.96 -8.26
C VAL A 513 -12.92 28.67 -9.19
N SER A 514 -12.65 28.10 -10.37
CA SER A 514 -13.70 27.64 -11.28
C SER A 514 -13.89 26.14 -11.15
N ILE A 515 -15.02 25.70 -10.64
CA ILE A 515 -15.42 24.29 -10.52
C ILE A 515 -16.13 23.88 -11.82
N ILE A 516 -15.60 22.93 -12.56
CA ILE A 516 -16.09 22.48 -13.86
C ILE A 516 -16.75 21.13 -13.72
N ILE A 517 -18.06 21.05 -14.05
CA ILE A 517 -18.88 19.84 -13.89
C ILE A 517 -19.52 19.48 -15.24
N PRO A 518 -18.97 18.55 -16.03
CA PRO A 518 -19.62 17.98 -17.19
C PRO A 518 -20.86 17.19 -16.79
N THR A 519 -21.96 17.36 -17.53
CA THR A 519 -23.20 16.65 -17.25
C THR A 519 -24.01 16.32 -18.52
N ARG A 520 -24.85 15.32 -18.40
CA ARG A 520 -25.92 15.02 -19.37
C ARG A 520 -27.03 14.28 -18.68
N ASP A 521 -28.23 14.88 -18.70
CA ASP A 521 -29.43 14.30 -18.05
C ASP A 521 -29.18 13.93 -16.56
N LYS A 522 -29.98 13.05 -15.93
CA LYS A 522 -29.78 12.54 -14.57
C LYS A 522 -29.75 13.67 -13.51
N VAL A 523 -30.74 14.57 -13.54
CA VAL A 523 -30.81 15.77 -12.70
C VAL A 523 -30.64 15.51 -11.22
N ASP A 524 -31.13 14.39 -10.68
CA ASP A 524 -31.05 14.07 -9.25
C ASP A 524 -29.62 13.92 -8.77
N ILE A 525 -28.75 13.29 -9.60
CA ILE A 525 -27.33 13.11 -9.31
C ILE A 525 -26.62 14.47 -9.32
N LEU A 526 -26.80 15.22 -10.40
CA LEU A 526 -26.19 16.55 -10.54
C LEU A 526 -26.64 17.50 -9.43
N LYS A 527 -27.91 17.44 -9.05
CA LYS A 527 -28.47 18.26 -7.99
C LYS A 527 -27.83 17.96 -6.64
N ALA A 528 -27.68 16.69 -6.28
CA ALA A 528 -27.00 16.27 -5.06
C ALA A 528 -25.54 16.78 -5.03
N CYS A 529 -24.83 16.68 -6.15
CA CYS A 529 -23.47 17.20 -6.29
C CYS A 529 -23.41 18.71 -6.05
N VAL A 530 -24.22 19.49 -6.78
CA VAL A 530 -24.23 20.94 -6.69
C VAL A 530 -24.66 21.44 -5.29
N GLU A 531 -25.69 20.85 -4.70
CA GLU A 531 -26.17 21.19 -3.36
C GLU A 531 -25.10 20.86 -2.29
N SER A 532 -24.37 19.75 -2.44
CA SER A 532 -23.27 19.39 -1.53
C SER A 532 -22.14 20.41 -1.58
N ILE A 533 -21.79 20.94 -2.75
CA ILE A 533 -20.77 21.97 -2.90
C ILE A 533 -21.24 23.30 -2.30
N GLN A 534 -22.48 23.73 -2.61
CA GLN A 534 -23.04 24.99 -2.12
C GLN A 534 -23.09 25.06 -0.59
N HIS A 535 -23.41 23.91 0.08
CA HIS A 535 -23.58 23.85 1.54
C HIS A 535 -22.34 23.31 2.27
N GLY A 536 -21.51 22.55 1.57
CA GLY A 536 -20.36 21.83 2.13
C GLY A 536 -19.01 22.49 1.88
N THR A 537 -18.95 23.70 1.27
CA THR A 537 -17.67 24.34 0.93
C THR A 537 -17.47 25.64 1.70
N ASP A 538 -16.41 25.71 2.51
CA ASP A 538 -16.07 26.91 3.30
C ASP A 538 -15.21 27.93 2.54
N TYR A 539 -14.82 27.66 1.30
CA TYR A 539 -14.03 28.56 0.45
C TYR A 539 -14.94 29.66 -0.15
N ALA A 540 -14.55 30.94 0.00
CA ALA A 540 -15.45 32.05 -0.30
C ALA A 540 -15.54 32.42 -1.79
N ALA A 541 -14.46 32.29 -2.55
CA ALA A 541 -14.37 32.79 -3.93
C ALA A 541 -14.37 31.63 -4.96
N TRP A 542 -15.55 31.14 -5.31
CA TRP A 542 -15.71 30.14 -6.35
C TRP A 542 -16.82 30.47 -7.32
N GLU A 543 -16.66 30.07 -8.56
CA GLU A 543 -17.71 29.94 -9.57
C GLU A 543 -17.87 28.48 -10.00
N MET A 544 -19.03 28.12 -10.53
CA MET A 544 -19.29 26.77 -11.05
C MET A 544 -19.73 26.86 -12.51
N LEU A 545 -19.06 26.08 -13.36
CA LEU A 545 -19.42 25.91 -14.76
C LEU A 545 -20.01 24.52 -14.94
N ILE A 546 -21.34 24.44 -15.06
CA ILE A 546 -22.04 23.20 -15.41
C ILE A 546 -22.05 23.09 -16.92
N VAL A 547 -21.37 22.08 -17.46
CA VAL A 547 -21.23 21.89 -18.91
C VAL A 547 -22.25 20.87 -19.39
N ASP A 548 -23.35 21.36 -19.97
CA ASP A 548 -24.40 20.50 -20.50
C ASP A 548 -24.05 19.92 -21.85
N ASN A 549 -23.79 18.62 -21.90
CA ASN A 549 -23.48 17.87 -23.13
C ASN A 549 -24.76 17.34 -23.82
N GLY A 550 -25.72 18.26 -24.01
CA GLY A 550 -26.96 17.98 -24.76
C GLY A 550 -27.96 17.13 -23.98
N SER A 551 -28.34 17.57 -22.81
CA SER A 551 -29.45 17.00 -22.04
C SER A 551 -30.77 17.11 -22.80
N VAL A 552 -31.61 16.11 -22.66
CA VAL A 552 -32.92 16.01 -23.33
C VAL A 552 -34.09 15.82 -22.37
N GLU A 553 -33.79 15.47 -21.09
CA GLU A 553 -34.79 15.28 -20.06
C GLU A 553 -35.41 16.63 -19.65
N PRO A 554 -36.72 16.82 -19.75
CA PRO A 554 -37.38 18.13 -19.41
C PRO A 554 -37.08 18.58 -17.95
N GLN A 555 -36.94 17.63 -17.02
CA GLN A 555 -36.65 17.94 -15.63
C GLN A 555 -35.21 18.48 -15.46
N THR A 556 -34.26 17.92 -16.17
CA THR A 556 -32.88 18.37 -16.21
C THR A 556 -32.79 19.78 -16.80
N LEU A 557 -33.43 20.02 -17.95
CA LEU A 557 -33.43 21.35 -18.60
C LEU A 557 -34.08 22.43 -17.70
N ALA A 558 -35.20 22.13 -17.09
CA ALA A 558 -35.89 23.07 -16.18
C ALA A 558 -35.01 23.39 -14.94
N TRP A 559 -34.33 22.40 -14.39
CA TRP A 559 -33.43 22.62 -13.26
C TRP A 559 -32.16 23.41 -13.66
N LEU A 560 -31.58 23.13 -14.80
CA LEU A 560 -30.42 23.86 -15.33
C LEU A 560 -30.76 25.36 -15.58
N GLU A 561 -31.98 25.67 -15.99
CA GLU A 561 -32.45 27.06 -16.10
C GLU A 561 -32.60 27.68 -14.69
N GLN A 562 -33.16 26.95 -13.75
CA GLN A 562 -33.40 27.43 -12.38
C GLN A 562 -32.09 27.68 -11.61
N ILE A 563 -31.07 26.83 -11.69
CA ILE A 563 -29.87 26.93 -10.88
C ILE A 563 -29.03 28.17 -11.21
N GLN A 564 -29.16 28.71 -12.41
CA GLN A 564 -28.45 29.95 -12.85
C GLN A 564 -28.96 31.22 -12.15
N LYS A 565 -30.00 31.12 -11.28
CA LYS A 565 -30.35 32.20 -10.35
C LYS A 565 -29.24 32.46 -9.31
N ASP A 566 -28.41 31.46 -8.98
CA ASP A 566 -27.19 31.68 -8.22
C ASP A 566 -26.15 32.27 -9.18
N VAL A 567 -25.78 33.52 -8.96
CA VAL A 567 -24.86 34.29 -9.82
C VAL A 567 -23.47 33.66 -9.95
N ARG A 568 -23.16 32.73 -9.05
CA ARG A 568 -21.90 31.96 -9.07
C ARG A 568 -21.94 30.78 -10.04
N ILE A 569 -23.13 30.38 -10.54
CA ILE A 569 -23.32 29.19 -11.36
C ILE A 569 -23.68 29.59 -12.78
N ARG A 570 -22.90 29.13 -13.74
CA ARG A 570 -23.15 29.29 -15.18
C ARG A 570 -23.36 27.92 -15.81
N VAL A 571 -24.41 27.79 -16.61
CA VAL A 571 -24.62 26.62 -17.45
C VAL A 571 -24.13 26.95 -18.85
N ILE A 572 -23.20 26.15 -19.35
CA ILE A 572 -22.64 26.32 -20.71
C ILE A 572 -22.97 25.06 -21.53
N SER A 573 -23.47 25.31 -22.76
CA SER A 573 -23.86 24.19 -23.65
C SER A 573 -22.68 23.72 -24.49
N TYR A 574 -22.49 22.40 -24.53
CA TYR A 574 -21.54 21.71 -25.40
C TYR A 574 -22.26 20.67 -26.25
N PRO A 575 -22.88 21.07 -27.38
CA PRO A 575 -23.66 20.15 -28.21
C PRO A 575 -22.75 19.29 -29.11
N GLY A 576 -22.20 18.22 -28.60
CA GLY A 576 -21.31 17.33 -29.35
C GLY A 576 -21.36 15.90 -28.81
N PRO A 577 -20.70 14.95 -29.48
CA PRO A 577 -20.54 13.63 -28.93
C PRO A 577 -19.79 13.68 -27.58
N PHE A 578 -20.10 12.77 -26.69
CA PHE A 578 -19.42 12.73 -25.40
C PHE A 578 -17.92 12.53 -25.59
N ASN A 579 -17.17 13.48 -25.08
CA ASN A 579 -15.71 13.49 -25.04
C ASN A 579 -15.31 14.27 -23.78
N TYR A 580 -14.97 13.57 -22.71
CA TYR A 580 -14.66 14.16 -21.41
C TYR A 580 -13.53 15.20 -21.51
N SER A 581 -12.47 14.87 -22.26
CA SER A 581 -11.34 15.78 -22.48
C SER A 581 -11.76 17.06 -23.19
N ALA A 582 -12.49 16.95 -24.28
CA ALA A 582 -12.93 18.12 -25.06
C ALA A 582 -13.92 19.01 -24.28
N ILE A 583 -14.82 18.40 -23.52
CA ILE A 583 -15.79 19.13 -22.70
C ILE A 583 -15.07 19.95 -21.62
N ASN A 584 -14.08 19.35 -20.92
CA ASN A 584 -13.33 20.07 -19.90
C ASN A 584 -12.43 21.15 -20.49
N ASN A 585 -11.71 20.89 -21.60
CA ASN A 585 -10.89 21.91 -22.28
C ASN A 585 -11.73 23.11 -22.68
N PHE A 586 -12.90 22.87 -23.28
CA PHE A 586 -13.84 23.93 -23.65
C PHE A 586 -14.30 24.75 -22.43
N ALA A 587 -14.55 24.13 -21.32
CA ALA A 587 -14.98 24.80 -20.10
C ALA A 587 -13.84 25.60 -19.43
N VAL A 588 -12.62 25.06 -19.41
CA VAL A 588 -11.44 25.76 -18.87
C VAL A 588 -11.19 27.08 -19.61
N GLN A 589 -11.38 27.11 -20.93
CA GLN A 589 -11.24 28.35 -21.70
C GLN A 589 -12.24 29.44 -21.28
N GLN A 590 -13.39 29.06 -20.73
CA GLN A 590 -14.45 29.96 -20.28
C GLN A 590 -14.40 30.23 -18.77
N ALA A 591 -13.51 29.54 -18.03
CA ALA A 591 -13.30 29.74 -16.62
C ALA A 591 -12.60 31.06 -16.30
N ASN A 592 -13.07 31.76 -15.26
CA ASN A 592 -12.46 33.00 -14.80
C ASN A 592 -11.49 32.81 -13.64
N GLY A 593 -11.49 31.61 -13.02
CA GLY A 593 -10.67 31.30 -11.87
C GLY A 593 -9.19 31.12 -12.19
N GLU A 594 -8.35 31.52 -11.25
CA GLU A 594 -6.90 31.23 -11.28
C GLU A 594 -6.60 29.74 -11.12
N VAL A 595 -7.44 29.06 -10.34
CA VAL A 595 -7.41 27.61 -10.16
C VAL A 595 -8.67 27.01 -10.76
N VAL A 596 -8.54 25.95 -11.52
CA VAL A 596 -9.67 25.17 -12.06
C VAL A 596 -9.74 23.84 -11.32
N VAL A 597 -10.97 23.38 -11.06
CA VAL A 597 -11.24 22.07 -10.47
C VAL A 597 -12.09 21.28 -11.46
N LEU A 598 -11.52 20.22 -12.03
CA LEU A 598 -12.28 19.22 -12.77
C LEU A 598 -13.02 18.35 -11.76
N LEU A 599 -14.34 18.25 -11.90
CA LEU A 599 -15.19 17.55 -10.93
C LEU A 599 -16.27 16.74 -11.64
N ASN A 600 -16.41 15.48 -11.31
CA ASN A 600 -17.51 14.65 -11.81
C ASN A 600 -18.85 15.10 -11.20
N ASN A 601 -19.93 14.91 -11.94
CA ASN A 601 -21.29 15.31 -11.53
C ASN A 601 -21.92 14.39 -10.45
N ASP A 602 -21.23 13.35 -10.04
CA ASP A 602 -21.62 12.37 -9.02
C ASP A 602 -20.71 12.40 -7.78
N ILE A 603 -20.13 13.57 -7.52
CA ILE A 603 -19.33 13.85 -6.31
C ILE A 603 -20.21 14.44 -5.21
N GLU A 604 -19.93 14.08 -3.94
CA GLU A 604 -20.57 14.66 -2.77
C GLU A 604 -19.52 15.05 -1.73
N VAL A 605 -19.58 16.29 -1.22
CA VAL A 605 -18.56 16.85 -0.31
C VAL A 605 -18.73 16.28 1.10
N ILE A 606 -17.61 15.81 1.70
CA ILE A 606 -17.55 15.38 3.11
C ILE A 606 -16.82 16.45 3.95
N SER A 607 -15.58 16.79 3.62
CA SER A 607 -14.80 17.77 4.38
C SER A 607 -15.05 19.19 3.88
N ARG A 608 -15.48 20.09 4.76
CA ARG A 608 -15.87 21.46 4.39
C ARG A 608 -14.69 22.30 3.90
N ASP A 609 -13.48 22.05 4.37
CA ASP A 609 -12.25 22.73 3.99
C ASP A 609 -11.54 22.14 2.75
N TRP A 610 -12.22 21.18 2.04
CA TRP A 610 -11.64 20.46 0.90
C TRP A 610 -11.04 21.38 -0.17
N LEU A 611 -11.75 22.43 -0.52
CA LEU A 611 -11.31 23.34 -1.58
C LEU A 611 -10.15 24.24 -1.13
N THR A 612 -10.18 24.70 0.13
CA THR A 612 -9.07 25.45 0.76
C THR A 612 -7.80 24.60 0.80
N GLU A 613 -7.92 23.33 1.16
CA GLU A 613 -6.82 22.37 1.17
C GLU A 613 -6.22 22.19 -0.23
N MET A 614 -7.06 21.91 -1.24
CA MET A 614 -6.60 21.69 -2.60
C MET A 614 -5.96 22.96 -3.21
N VAL A 615 -6.55 24.13 -2.99
CA VAL A 615 -6.04 25.43 -3.47
C VAL A 615 -4.69 25.76 -2.82
N GLY A 616 -4.57 25.54 -1.50
CA GLY A 616 -3.31 25.79 -0.80
C GLY A 616 -2.14 24.98 -1.40
N HIS A 617 -2.39 23.73 -1.80
CA HIS A 617 -1.38 22.95 -2.53
C HIS A 617 -1.19 23.42 -3.98
N ALA A 618 -2.28 23.69 -4.73
CA ALA A 618 -2.22 24.05 -6.15
C ALA A 618 -1.50 25.36 -6.42
N LEU A 619 -1.53 26.31 -5.47
CA LEU A 619 -0.86 27.60 -5.60
C LEU A 619 0.67 27.53 -5.42
N ARG A 620 1.19 26.44 -4.93
CA ARG A 620 2.64 26.22 -4.83
C ARG A 620 3.23 26.14 -6.25
N PRO A 621 4.30 26.89 -6.55
CA PRO A 621 4.85 26.98 -7.92
C PRO A 621 5.23 25.62 -8.51
N GLU A 622 5.75 24.74 -7.69
CA GLU A 622 6.24 23.42 -8.07
C GLU A 622 5.14 22.34 -8.20
N ILE A 623 3.87 22.65 -7.89
CA ILE A 623 2.77 21.71 -7.96
C ILE A 623 1.98 21.87 -9.25
N GLY A 624 1.73 20.74 -9.92
CA GLY A 624 0.86 20.62 -11.07
C GLY A 624 -0.57 20.35 -10.63
N ALA A 625 -0.94 19.09 -10.50
CA ALA A 625 -2.28 18.69 -10.12
C ALA A 625 -2.37 18.33 -8.62
N VAL A 626 -3.54 18.58 -8.03
CA VAL A 626 -3.89 18.17 -6.66
C VAL A 626 -5.14 17.30 -6.73
N GLY A 627 -5.04 16.06 -6.26
CA GLY A 627 -6.16 15.11 -6.18
C GLY A 627 -6.68 14.96 -4.77
N ALA A 628 -7.99 14.87 -4.65
CA ALA A 628 -8.70 14.62 -3.40
C ALA A 628 -8.76 13.12 -3.07
N LYS A 629 -8.98 12.77 -1.82
CA LYS A 629 -9.37 11.41 -1.43
C LYS A 629 -10.84 11.19 -1.75
N LEU A 630 -11.12 10.14 -2.53
CA LEU A 630 -12.48 9.78 -2.89
C LEU A 630 -12.89 8.48 -2.22
N LEU A 631 -14.09 8.47 -1.67
CA LEU A 631 -14.72 7.28 -1.10
C LEU A 631 -15.90 6.83 -1.97
N TYR A 632 -16.13 5.55 -2.02
CA TYR A 632 -17.42 4.99 -2.42
C TYR A 632 -18.51 5.35 -1.39
N PRO A 633 -19.81 5.30 -1.75
CA PRO A 633 -20.91 5.58 -0.82
C PRO A 633 -20.94 4.70 0.44
N ASN A 634 -20.17 3.63 0.44
CA ASN A 634 -20.04 2.68 1.54
C ASN A 634 -18.80 2.92 2.41
N ASP A 635 -18.24 4.13 2.38
CA ASP A 635 -17.06 4.58 3.14
C ASP A 635 -15.73 3.86 2.78
N MET A 636 -15.65 3.17 1.65
CA MET A 636 -14.39 2.62 1.17
C MET A 636 -13.62 3.59 0.30
N VAL A 637 -12.32 3.45 0.31
CA VAL A 637 -11.44 4.17 -0.59
C VAL A 637 -11.72 3.76 -2.04
N GLN A 638 -12.06 4.74 -2.87
CA GLN A 638 -12.07 4.61 -4.31
C GLN A 638 -10.75 5.13 -4.89
N HIS A 639 -10.31 6.30 -4.44
CA HIS A 639 -9.07 6.95 -4.85
C HIS A 639 -8.27 7.43 -3.64
N ALA A 640 -7.04 6.96 -3.55
CA ALA A 640 -6.00 7.47 -2.64
C ALA A 640 -4.65 7.55 -3.37
N GLY A 641 -4.67 8.02 -4.62
CA GLY A 641 -3.54 8.07 -5.54
C GLY A 641 -3.61 6.99 -6.62
N VAL A 642 -2.79 7.15 -7.64
CA VAL A 642 -2.67 6.21 -8.78
C VAL A 642 -1.20 5.91 -9.01
N ALA A 643 -0.86 4.63 -9.12
CA ALA A 643 0.48 4.16 -9.46
C ALA A 643 0.56 3.73 -10.94
N LEU A 644 1.65 4.13 -11.61
CA LEU A 644 1.94 3.73 -12.98
C LEU A 644 2.31 2.24 -13.06
N GLY A 645 1.92 1.60 -14.13
CA GLY A 645 2.19 0.18 -14.40
C GLY A 645 1.15 -0.80 -13.84
N ILE A 646 0.37 -0.43 -12.84
CA ILE A 646 -0.73 -1.27 -12.33
C ILE A 646 -1.75 -1.47 -13.45
N GLY A 647 -2.16 -2.73 -13.67
CA GLY A 647 -3.09 -3.07 -14.76
C GLY A 647 -2.53 -2.85 -16.17
N GLY A 648 -1.23 -2.55 -16.29
CA GLY A 648 -0.52 -2.38 -17.56
C GLY A 648 -0.33 -0.94 -18.05
N VAL A 649 -1.02 0.04 -17.47
CA VAL A 649 -0.84 1.49 -17.70
C VAL A 649 -0.79 2.24 -16.38
N ALA A 650 -1.87 2.27 -15.63
CA ALA A 650 -1.98 2.90 -14.32
C ALA A 650 -3.21 2.36 -13.57
N GLY A 651 -3.14 2.29 -12.25
CA GLY A 651 -4.25 1.83 -11.43
C GLY A 651 -4.33 2.57 -10.10
N HIS A 652 -5.55 2.68 -9.57
CA HIS A 652 -5.77 3.24 -8.24
C HIS A 652 -5.10 2.39 -7.17
N VAL A 653 -4.51 3.01 -6.17
CA VAL A 653 -3.95 2.31 -5.02
C VAL A 653 -4.89 2.37 -3.83
N HIS A 654 -4.79 1.39 -2.92
CA HIS A 654 -5.64 1.26 -1.72
C HIS A 654 -7.15 1.14 -2.01
N ARG A 655 -7.52 0.81 -3.24
CA ARG A 655 -8.93 0.66 -3.62
C ARG A 655 -9.60 -0.39 -2.74
N TYR A 656 -10.81 -0.07 -2.26
CA TYR A 656 -11.57 -0.87 -1.32
C TYR A 656 -10.97 -1.04 0.09
N LEU A 657 -10.02 -0.21 0.49
CA LEU A 657 -9.59 -0.07 1.87
C LEU A 657 -10.65 0.73 2.65
N GLY A 658 -10.84 0.48 3.94
CA GLY A 658 -11.72 1.32 4.77
C GLY A 658 -11.26 2.78 4.77
N GLY A 659 -12.20 3.73 4.68
CA GLY A 659 -11.89 5.16 4.48
C GLY A 659 -10.98 5.78 5.53
N THR A 660 -10.98 5.23 6.76
CA THR A 660 -10.13 5.70 7.87
C THR A 660 -8.87 4.85 8.09
N GLU A 661 -8.72 3.73 7.36
CA GLU A 661 -7.55 2.87 7.51
C GLU A 661 -6.29 3.53 6.97
N PRO A 662 -5.14 3.33 7.64
CA PRO A 662 -3.89 3.99 7.28
C PRO A 662 -3.29 3.54 5.94
N GLY A 663 -3.64 2.34 5.47
CA GLY A 663 -3.02 1.73 4.29
C GLY A 663 -1.56 1.35 4.52
N TYR A 664 -0.85 1.12 3.42
CA TYR A 664 0.56 0.75 3.46
C TYR A 664 1.40 1.92 3.99
N TYR A 665 1.97 1.75 5.18
CA TYR A 665 2.80 2.78 5.84
C TYR A 665 2.19 4.19 5.80
N PHE A 666 0.91 4.30 6.19
CA PHE A 666 0.13 5.55 6.28
C PHE A 666 -0.22 6.20 4.94
N ARG A 667 0.08 5.60 3.82
CA ARG A 667 -0.08 6.21 2.48
C ARG A 667 -1.52 6.48 2.07
N ALA A 668 -2.52 5.90 2.74
CA ALA A 668 -3.93 6.22 2.51
C ALA A 668 -4.44 7.43 3.31
N ILE A 669 -3.67 7.91 4.31
CA ILE A 669 -4.07 8.99 5.23
C ILE A 669 -3.03 10.12 5.37
N ALA A 670 -1.95 10.08 4.60
CA ALA A 670 -0.90 11.10 4.56
C ALA A 670 -0.89 11.85 3.22
N THR A 671 -0.66 13.15 3.26
CA THR A 671 -0.40 13.94 2.04
C THR A 671 0.90 13.48 1.40
N GLN A 672 0.92 13.29 0.09
CA GLN A 672 2.08 12.78 -0.63
C GLN A 672 2.05 13.08 -2.12
N ASN A 673 3.20 12.90 -2.78
CA ASN A 673 3.28 12.99 -4.23
C ASN A 673 3.00 11.62 -4.84
N TYR A 674 2.05 11.56 -5.75
CA TYR A 674 1.85 10.44 -6.66
C TYR A 674 2.14 10.89 -8.09
N SER A 675 2.49 9.95 -8.94
CA SER A 675 2.68 10.25 -10.36
C SER A 675 1.38 10.69 -11.01
N VAL A 676 0.25 10.18 -10.56
CA VAL A 676 -1.07 10.47 -11.11
C VAL A 676 -2.12 10.63 -10.01
N VAL A 677 -3.06 11.56 -10.24
CA VAL A 677 -4.30 11.74 -9.46
C VAL A 677 -5.49 11.79 -10.42
N THR A 678 -6.67 11.35 -9.96
CA THR A 678 -7.84 11.23 -10.85
C THR A 678 -8.54 12.56 -11.12
N ALA A 679 -9.00 12.76 -12.35
CA ALA A 679 -9.81 13.91 -12.74
C ALA A 679 -11.28 13.84 -12.24
N ALA A 680 -11.66 12.81 -11.50
CA ALA A 680 -12.95 12.81 -10.80
C ALA A 680 -13.04 13.97 -9.78
N CYS A 681 -11.89 14.38 -9.15
CA CYS A 681 -11.75 15.63 -8.40
C CYS A 681 -10.27 16.06 -8.45
N LEU A 682 -9.93 16.97 -9.36
CA LEU A 682 -8.58 17.42 -9.62
C LEU A 682 -8.50 18.94 -9.70
N ALA A 683 -7.70 19.57 -8.82
CA ALA A 683 -7.40 20.99 -8.87
C ALA A 683 -6.05 21.27 -9.54
N VAL A 684 -5.99 22.30 -10.36
CA VAL A 684 -4.78 22.75 -11.04
C VAL A 684 -4.86 24.26 -11.33
N ARG A 685 -3.75 24.95 -11.33
CA ARG A 685 -3.70 26.35 -11.81
C ARG A 685 -4.06 26.38 -13.29
N LYS A 686 -4.97 27.29 -13.70
CA LYS A 686 -5.40 27.41 -15.09
C LYS A 686 -4.23 27.62 -16.05
N ALA A 687 -3.29 28.47 -15.69
CA ALA A 687 -2.09 28.72 -16.50
C ALA A 687 -1.24 27.45 -16.71
N VAL A 688 -1.11 26.59 -15.69
CA VAL A 688 -0.39 25.32 -15.80
C VAL A 688 -1.14 24.30 -16.64
N TYR A 689 -2.49 24.25 -16.53
CA TYR A 689 -3.34 23.41 -17.38
C TYR A 689 -3.14 23.72 -18.87
N GLU A 690 -3.14 25.03 -19.22
CA GLU A 690 -2.91 25.52 -20.58
C GLU A 690 -1.46 25.29 -21.04
N GLU A 691 -0.47 25.55 -20.18
CA GLU A 691 0.96 25.37 -20.46
C GLU A 691 1.32 23.96 -20.92
N VAL A 692 0.80 22.94 -20.25
CA VAL A 692 1.12 21.54 -20.58
C VAL A 692 0.30 20.97 -21.73
N GLY A 693 -0.59 21.76 -22.33
CA GLY A 693 -1.36 21.40 -23.51
C GLY A 693 -2.67 20.69 -23.21
N GLU A 694 -3.30 20.99 -22.07
CA GLU A 694 -4.66 20.57 -21.72
C GLU A 694 -4.83 19.03 -21.70
N LEU A 695 -6.06 18.50 -21.63
CA LEU A 695 -6.37 17.09 -21.82
C LEU A 695 -6.30 16.71 -23.32
N ASP A 696 -5.85 15.49 -23.65
CA ASP A 696 -5.81 15.01 -25.05
C ASP A 696 -7.22 14.63 -25.56
N ALA A 697 -7.90 15.61 -26.15
CA ALA A 697 -9.25 15.43 -26.69
C ALA A 697 -9.30 14.59 -27.96
N VAL A 698 -8.18 14.31 -28.60
CA VAL A 698 -8.10 13.56 -29.85
C VAL A 698 -7.97 12.06 -29.57
N ASN A 699 -7.01 11.69 -28.76
CA ASN A 699 -6.62 10.30 -28.53
C ASN A 699 -7.21 9.70 -27.24
N LEU A 700 -7.48 10.52 -26.19
CA LEU A 700 -7.95 10.12 -24.87
C LEU A 700 -9.26 10.84 -24.52
N LYS A 701 -10.33 10.38 -25.15
CA LYS A 701 -11.64 11.04 -25.03
C LYS A 701 -12.31 10.78 -23.69
N VAL A 702 -12.02 9.62 -23.07
CA VAL A 702 -12.77 9.09 -21.94
C VAL A 702 -11.86 8.50 -20.85
N ALA A 703 -11.02 7.53 -21.18
CA ALA A 703 -10.13 6.86 -20.22
C ALA A 703 -8.71 7.47 -20.30
N PHE A 704 -7.96 7.34 -19.21
CA PHE A 704 -6.56 7.73 -19.12
C PHE A 704 -6.22 9.20 -19.42
N ASN A 705 -7.20 10.06 -19.58
CA ASN A 705 -6.97 11.49 -19.84
C ASN A 705 -6.28 12.18 -18.64
N ASP A 706 -6.64 11.80 -17.43
CA ASP A 706 -5.98 12.24 -16.19
C ASP A 706 -4.57 11.67 -16.06
N VAL A 707 -4.35 10.43 -16.48
CA VAL A 707 -3.02 9.80 -16.49
C VAL A 707 -2.08 10.56 -17.42
N ASP A 708 -2.49 10.77 -18.67
CA ASP A 708 -1.73 11.53 -19.67
C ASP A 708 -1.43 12.96 -19.18
N PHE A 709 -2.47 13.64 -18.65
CA PHE A 709 -2.33 15.00 -18.15
C PHE A 709 -1.32 15.08 -16.99
N CYS A 710 -1.42 14.18 -16.02
CA CYS A 710 -0.47 14.12 -14.92
C CYS A 710 0.96 13.82 -15.38
N LEU A 711 1.13 12.96 -16.39
CA LEU A 711 2.43 12.66 -16.99
C LEU A 711 3.01 13.89 -17.75
N LYS A 712 2.18 14.67 -18.42
CA LYS A 712 2.60 15.95 -19.03
C LYS A 712 3.09 16.94 -17.97
N LEU A 713 2.41 17.04 -16.83
CA LEU A 713 2.82 17.87 -15.70
C LEU A 713 4.19 17.42 -15.15
N LEU A 714 4.39 16.13 -14.93
CA LEU A 714 5.69 15.59 -14.48
C LEU A 714 6.80 15.89 -15.50
N LYS A 715 6.52 15.74 -16.79
CA LYS A 715 7.48 16.05 -17.87
C LYS A 715 7.85 17.53 -17.91
N ALA A 716 6.92 18.42 -17.55
CA ALA A 716 7.16 19.85 -17.43
C ALA A 716 7.89 20.24 -16.12
N GLY A 717 8.17 19.28 -15.23
CA GLY A 717 8.90 19.49 -13.97
C GLY A 717 8.01 19.76 -12.75
N TYR A 718 6.69 19.71 -12.91
CA TYR A 718 5.76 19.80 -11.79
C TYR A 718 5.63 18.47 -11.03
N ARG A 719 5.20 18.54 -9.77
CA ARG A 719 4.79 17.38 -8.96
C ARG A 719 3.28 17.36 -8.82
N ASN A 720 2.70 16.18 -8.77
CA ASN A 720 1.28 16.01 -8.43
C ASN A 720 1.16 15.63 -6.95
N VAL A 721 0.10 16.09 -6.29
CA VAL A 721 -0.16 15.90 -4.86
C VAL A 721 -1.47 15.15 -4.67
N PHE A 722 -1.47 14.12 -3.88
CA PHE A 722 -2.66 13.54 -3.26
C PHE A 722 -2.78 14.06 -1.83
N THR A 723 -3.96 14.60 -1.47
CA THR A 723 -4.26 14.98 -0.09
C THR A 723 -5.48 14.23 0.45
N PRO A 724 -5.33 13.51 1.58
CA PRO A 724 -6.45 12.83 2.22
C PRO A 724 -7.38 13.78 2.98
N HIS A 725 -7.01 15.05 3.10
CA HIS A 725 -7.74 16.07 3.84
C HIS A 725 -8.83 16.74 3.02
N ALA A 726 -8.76 16.66 1.70
CA ALA A 726 -9.88 16.92 0.81
C ALA A 726 -10.63 15.59 0.60
N LEU A 727 -11.72 15.37 1.34
CA LEU A 727 -12.45 14.12 1.40
C LEU A 727 -13.86 14.28 0.80
N LEU A 728 -14.19 13.45 -0.19
CA LEU A 728 -15.47 13.47 -0.91
C LEU A 728 -15.95 12.04 -1.20
N TYR A 729 -17.27 11.86 -1.34
CA TYR A 729 -17.83 10.66 -1.95
C TYR A 729 -17.83 10.78 -3.48
N HIS A 730 -17.65 9.66 -4.17
CA HIS A 730 -17.81 9.54 -5.60
C HIS A 730 -18.72 8.34 -5.90
N HIS A 731 -19.92 8.62 -6.38
CA HIS A 731 -20.97 7.64 -6.62
C HIS A 731 -20.80 6.88 -7.93
N GLU A 732 -19.61 6.59 -8.33
CA GLU A 732 -19.15 5.98 -9.58
C GLU A 732 -20.23 5.25 -10.40
N SER A 733 -20.27 5.52 -11.71
CA SER A 733 -21.15 4.84 -12.69
C SER A 733 -22.64 5.17 -12.63
N LEU A 734 -23.10 6.02 -11.70
CA LEU A 734 -24.53 6.39 -11.66
C LEU A 734 -24.97 7.22 -12.86
N SER A 735 -24.09 8.09 -13.35
CA SER A 735 -24.40 8.96 -14.50
C SER A 735 -24.21 8.26 -15.84
N ARG A 736 -23.18 7.44 -16.00
CA ARG A 736 -22.72 6.87 -17.28
C ARG A 736 -23.09 5.40 -17.48
N GLY A 737 -23.43 4.68 -16.41
CA GLY A 737 -23.63 3.23 -16.41
C GLY A 737 -22.30 2.46 -16.55
N HIS A 738 -22.36 1.13 -16.46
CA HIS A 738 -21.17 0.29 -16.59
C HIS A 738 -20.61 0.30 -18.02
N ASP A 739 -19.28 0.16 -18.18
CA ASP A 739 -18.58 0.17 -19.48
C ASP A 739 -18.66 -1.21 -20.19
N ASP A 740 -19.83 -1.82 -20.20
CA ASP A 740 -20.04 -3.19 -20.66
C ASP A 740 -20.39 -3.33 -22.15
N THR A 741 -20.65 -2.21 -22.85
CA THR A 741 -21.00 -2.29 -24.27
C THR A 741 -19.77 -2.52 -25.15
N PRO A 742 -19.91 -3.24 -26.30
CA PRO A 742 -18.78 -3.46 -27.23
C PRO A 742 -18.11 -2.18 -27.71
N GLU A 743 -18.90 -1.11 -27.93
CA GLU A 743 -18.40 0.19 -28.39
C GLU A 743 -17.52 0.86 -27.32
N LYS A 744 -17.96 0.84 -26.05
CA LYS A 744 -17.19 1.41 -24.92
C LYS A 744 -15.89 0.61 -24.72
N LYS A 745 -15.94 -0.73 -24.84
CA LYS A 745 -14.74 -1.57 -24.76
C LYS A 745 -13.75 -1.26 -25.88
N ALA A 746 -14.22 -1.08 -27.10
CA ALA A 746 -13.38 -0.73 -28.24
C ALA A 746 -12.67 0.63 -28.05
N ILE A 747 -13.39 1.63 -27.49
CA ILE A 747 -12.79 2.93 -27.16
C ILE A 747 -11.71 2.76 -26.08
N PHE A 748 -12.01 2.03 -25.01
CA PHE A 748 -11.06 1.76 -23.95
C PHE A 748 -9.79 1.04 -24.46
N GLU A 749 -9.93 0.02 -25.30
CA GLU A 749 -8.79 -0.70 -25.89
C GLU A 749 -7.94 0.20 -26.79
N GLN A 750 -8.58 1.10 -27.55
CA GLN A 750 -7.87 2.08 -28.36
C GLN A 750 -7.07 3.07 -27.49
N GLU A 751 -7.70 3.64 -26.48
CA GLU A 751 -7.08 4.59 -25.56
C GLU A 751 -5.95 3.93 -24.74
N PHE A 752 -6.16 2.69 -24.29
CA PHE A 752 -5.15 1.87 -23.63
C PHE A 752 -3.92 1.59 -24.55
N GLY A 753 -4.19 1.25 -25.81
CA GLY A 753 -3.16 1.04 -26.81
C GLY A 753 -2.35 2.32 -27.11
N TYR A 754 -3.03 3.47 -27.16
CA TYR A 754 -2.39 4.77 -27.31
C TYR A 754 -1.44 5.07 -26.15
N MET A 755 -1.90 4.91 -24.91
CA MET A 755 -1.07 5.12 -23.71
C MET A 755 0.20 4.28 -23.73
N LYS A 756 0.07 2.99 -24.05
CA LYS A 756 1.22 2.09 -24.16
C LYS A 756 2.21 2.47 -25.26
N THR A 757 1.71 2.96 -26.38
CA THR A 757 2.55 3.34 -27.52
C THR A 757 3.24 4.68 -27.31
N PHE A 758 2.51 5.65 -26.77
CA PHE A 758 2.99 7.04 -26.61
C PHE A 758 3.91 7.21 -25.40
N TRP A 759 3.51 6.64 -24.24
CA TRP A 759 4.27 6.77 -23.01
C TRP A 759 5.23 5.59 -22.75
N GLY A 760 4.99 4.42 -23.34
CA GLY A 760 5.82 3.23 -23.14
C GLY A 760 5.74 2.69 -21.70
N GLN A 761 6.83 2.07 -21.25
CA GLN A 761 7.00 1.68 -19.85
C GLN A 761 7.63 2.83 -19.07
N ILE A 762 6.89 3.39 -18.13
CA ILE A 762 7.37 4.45 -17.24
C ILE A 762 7.55 3.82 -15.85
N SER A 763 8.73 3.99 -15.27
CA SER A 763 8.98 3.70 -13.86
C SER A 763 8.28 4.74 -13.00
N ASP A 764 7.54 4.31 -11.99
CA ASP A 764 6.87 5.21 -11.07
C ASP A 764 7.76 5.53 -9.86
N PRO A 765 8.26 6.76 -9.71
CA PRO A 765 9.08 7.13 -8.55
C PRO A 765 8.29 7.09 -7.23
N ALA A 766 6.97 7.20 -7.30
CA ALA A 766 6.12 7.11 -6.12
C ALA A 766 5.79 5.66 -5.71
N TYR A 767 6.19 4.66 -6.51
CA TYR A 767 5.85 3.25 -6.27
C TYR A 767 7.10 2.36 -6.35
N ASN A 768 7.48 1.75 -5.22
CA ASN A 768 8.73 0.99 -5.13
C ASN A 768 8.72 -0.22 -6.09
N PRO A 769 9.82 -0.50 -6.83
CA PRO A 769 9.90 -1.60 -7.79
C PRO A 769 9.80 -3.00 -7.15
N ASN A 770 9.91 -3.12 -5.84
CA ASN A 770 9.73 -4.36 -5.09
C ASN A 770 8.25 -4.68 -4.79
N LEU A 771 7.34 -3.75 -5.12
CA LEU A 771 5.90 -3.94 -4.98
C LEU A 771 5.27 -4.47 -6.27
N SER A 772 4.14 -5.15 -6.13
CA SER A 772 3.41 -5.77 -7.23
C SER A 772 2.67 -4.75 -8.08
N LEU A 773 2.76 -4.86 -9.40
CA LEU A 773 1.93 -4.14 -10.36
C LEU A 773 0.68 -4.93 -10.78
N GLU A 774 0.44 -6.10 -10.18
CA GLU A 774 -0.75 -6.92 -10.44
C GLU A 774 -1.93 -6.55 -9.52
N PHE A 775 -1.66 -5.92 -8.37
CA PHE A 775 -2.63 -5.60 -7.33
C PHE A 775 -2.51 -4.14 -6.88
N GLU A 776 -3.59 -3.60 -6.35
CA GLU A 776 -3.75 -2.21 -5.90
C GLU A 776 -3.44 -2.01 -4.40
N ASP A 777 -2.89 -3.04 -3.73
CA ASP A 777 -2.80 -3.19 -2.27
C ASP A 777 -1.38 -3.11 -1.70
N PHE A 778 -0.39 -2.69 -2.49
CA PHE A 778 1.03 -2.68 -2.12
C PHE A 778 1.58 -4.07 -1.72
N SER A 779 0.99 -5.14 -2.24
CA SER A 779 1.54 -6.48 -2.06
C SER A 779 2.91 -6.63 -2.73
N LEU A 780 3.66 -7.64 -2.29
CA LEU A 780 5.03 -7.89 -2.76
C LEU A 780 5.04 -8.32 -4.24
N ARG A 781 6.07 -7.89 -4.95
CA ARG A 781 6.35 -8.37 -6.30
C ARG A 781 6.61 -9.88 -6.29
N ARG A 782 5.95 -10.63 -7.16
CA ARG A 782 6.02 -12.09 -7.20
C ARG A 782 6.96 -12.65 -8.27
N PHE A 783 7.18 -11.93 -9.38
CA PHE A 783 7.94 -12.40 -10.54
C PHE A 783 8.86 -11.33 -11.10
#